data_af70f17690f1306d8d846ec2525d2f4f
#
_entry.id   af70f17690f1306d8d846ec2525d2f4f
#
_cell.length_a   1.000
_cell.length_b   1.000
_cell.length_c   1.000
_cell.angle_alpha   90.00
_cell.angle_beta   90.00
_cell.angle_gamma   90.00
#
_symmetry.space_group_name_H-M   'P 1'
#
loop_
_entity.id
_entity.type
_entity.pdbx_description
1 polymer ?
#
loop_
_entity_poly.entity_id
_entity_poly.type
_entity_poly.pdbx_seq_one_letter_code
_entity_poly.pdbx_strand_id
1 'polypeptide(L)'
;MSKNIFVTNAPAYWAVNMPVIPLHSMEKKPIPLGWQKLHDTMPDEKTQTQWLKQYPNGNIGLPLGKQSRVVALDIDTTDESLIRIIEQTLPSSPWIRYGKKGKVLAYRYTGQKTFRIKATTGETICELLSEKTQVVLPPSLHPDTKLPYTANCNLFEVVDNLLTLPSDIEEKLRAVISDYGIPLSRSGHSKLTEYISSGSRDTNLTEKAGLFAMAVMRGERTLLEALGMLQSYANEFIQNVVGDSMDIEKHKKNLIRFLTRDVVEKKKILPEGWDTGLTDEDKLALCLNFDRDTEEWKCQDILTYLKETFIKDEGLGTSLSMEAADKILRKLAYSKNLNRMEIERILTLIVKESGLGVKIGTLNRQINEIKREDGMAGANHTEIAEAVLRDMDDLFEFAFDRGHFWKFNGSHWEVIKDAWLIRHISQNYGMYEAAKRNGDMKGILSLMQSLSPQDLKKSNLEGVNFVNGFLTDKLELLPHQANFGMTYTLPFRYTAPEKPISLHHQAPLFSDFLETCWGQDMDFSEKVHALQEALLVSLFGWGSEYQRVILLHGVAKSGKSQLLNIASALVSDDARSAVNPNSWSEPYTPAHMVGKLLNIAGELSEERKIDGQRFKDIVDGSEITCRMPYGEPYRARITAMHWFGSNHIPKTKDTSEGFTRRWLILNFNNPVPESKVEIDIAGKIILQEREVIAAWAIQAMPRLVQQQGYTLPKTHMAVMEEMACINNIVRAFAKNSNELAFEPNLQLSEKKLYELFWAWAMTHGSVRMMDIGEFRQRMRELSVSMGFEIETNQDTGAAVYHGVGIKKTKGAA
;
A
#
# COMPACT_ATOMS: atom_id res chain seq x y z
N MET A 1 18.59 -11.72 30.95
CA MET A 1 18.47 -12.55 29.71
C MET A 1 18.50 -13.99 30.17
N SER A 2 17.44 -14.76 29.92
CA SER A 2 17.40 -16.18 30.27
C SER A 2 18.45 -16.93 29.45
N LYS A 3 19.54 -17.34 30.11
CA LYS A 3 20.55 -18.24 29.53
C LYS A 3 20.01 -19.68 29.62
N ASN A 4 20.31 -20.50 28.61
CA ASN A 4 20.05 -21.95 28.61
C ASN A 4 18.56 -22.34 28.39
N ILE A 5 17.81 -21.64 27.59
CA ILE A 5 16.36 -21.93 27.37
C ILE A 5 16.18 -23.37 26.83
N PHE A 6 16.84 -23.71 25.72
CA PHE A 6 16.67 -25.01 25.08
C PHE A 6 17.21 -26.14 25.92
N VAL A 7 18.46 -26.02 26.43
CA VAL A 7 19.11 -27.09 27.18
C VAL A 7 18.38 -27.45 28.48
N THR A 8 17.75 -26.45 29.13
CA THR A 8 17.02 -26.68 30.39
C THR A 8 15.66 -27.34 30.18
N ASN A 9 14.97 -27.03 29.08
CA ASN A 9 13.55 -27.42 28.95
C ASN A 9 13.32 -28.58 27.94
N ALA A 10 14.14 -28.74 26.92
CA ALA A 10 13.94 -29.77 25.89
C ALA A 10 13.91 -31.21 26.44
N PRO A 11 14.75 -31.60 27.40
CA PRO A 11 14.74 -32.96 27.94
C PRO A 11 13.40 -33.39 28.52
N ALA A 12 12.66 -32.49 29.18
CA ALA A 12 11.34 -32.80 29.76
C ALA A 12 10.31 -33.17 28.69
N TYR A 13 10.35 -32.49 27.54
CA TYR A 13 9.50 -32.81 26.40
C TYR A 13 9.86 -34.14 25.74
N TRP A 14 11.15 -34.41 25.54
CA TRP A 14 11.60 -35.68 24.96
C TRP A 14 11.26 -36.86 25.84
N ALA A 15 11.29 -36.72 27.18
CA ALA A 15 10.91 -37.74 28.12
C ALA A 15 9.46 -38.23 27.98
N VAL A 16 8.56 -37.36 27.47
CA VAL A 16 7.16 -37.71 27.15
C VAL A 16 6.91 -37.91 25.64
N ASN A 17 7.98 -38.22 24.89
CA ASN A 17 7.94 -38.46 23.44
C ASN A 17 7.43 -37.29 22.58
N MET A 18 7.65 -36.06 23.00
CA MET A 18 7.37 -34.87 22.21
C MET A 18 8.64 -34.37 21.48
N PRO A 19 8.67 -34.29 20.15
CA PRO A 19 9.87 -34.07 19.34
C PRO A 19 10.28 -32.60 19.26
N VAL A 20 10.54 -31.91 20.38
CA VAL A 20 10.95 -30.51 20.38
C VAL A 20 12.31 -30.32 19.72
N ILE A 21 12.44 -29.16 19.04
CA ILE A 21 13.59 -28.75 18.23
C ILE A 21 14.12 -27.38 18.67
N PRO A 22 15.43 -27.12 18.46
CA PRO A 22 15.97 -25.78 18.68
C PRO A 22 15.54 -24.83 17.56
N LEU A 23 15.12 -23.63 17.97
CA LEU A 23 14.88 -22.48 17.08
C LEU A 23 16.00 -21.46 17.28
N HIS A 24 16.20 -20.58 16.28
CA HIS A 24 17.09 -19.44 16.45
C HIS A 24 16.72 -18.60 17.67
N SER A 25 17.70 -18.13 18.41
CA SER A 25 17.46 -17.30 19.59
C SER A 25 16.72 -16.04 19.22
N MET A 26 15.66 -15.72 19.95
CA MET A 26 14.73 -14.59 19.67
C MET A 26 14.01 -14.65 18.32
N GLU A 27 13.91 -15.84 17.71
CA GLU A 27 13.19 -16.05 16.46
C GLU A 27 12.23 -17.25 16.59
N LYS A 28 11.33 -17.37 15.59
CA LYS A 28 10.44 -18.54 15.44
C LYS A 28 10.99 -19.55 14.42
N LYS A 29 12.18 -19.31 13.85
CA LYS A 29 12.73 -20.07 12.74
C LYS A 29 13.46 -21.32 13.25
N PRO A 30 13.07 -22.53 12.79
CA PRO A 30 13.77 -23.78 13.13
C PRO A 30 15.22 -23.80 12.62
N ILE A 31 16.12 -24.32 13.41
CA ILE A 31 17.53 -24.50 13.05
C ILE A 31 17.74 -25.81 12.27
N PRO A 32 17.20 -27.00 12.70
CA PRO A 32 17.45 -28.24 11.98
C PRO A 32 16.84 -28.24 10.58
N LEU A 33 17.61 -28.62 9.57
CA LEU A 33 17.09 -28.88 8.22
C LEU A 33 16.22 -30.15 8.21
N GLY A 34 15.12 -30.12 7.49
CA GLY A 34 14.21 -31.27 7.38
C GLY A 34 13.40 -31.57 8.65
N TRP A 35 13.34 -30.65 9.59
CA TRP A 35 12.58 -30.74 10.85
C TRP A 35 11.11 -31.15 10.65
N GLN A 36 10.53 -30.86 9.46
CA GLN A 36 9.16 -31.24 9.14
C GLN A 36 8.89 -32.75 9.23
N LYS A 37 9.94 -33.59 9.09
CA LYS A 37 9.82 -35.06 9.25
C LYS A 37 9.54 -35.47 10.70
N LEU A 38 9.84 -34.61 11.65
CA LEU A 38 9.63 -34.89 13.08
C LEU A 38 8.14 -34.75 13.49
N HIS A 39 7.22 -34.52 12.56
CA HIS A 39 5.77 -34.59 12.81
C HIS A 39 5.32 -36.05 13.11
N ASP A 40 6.07 -37.06 12.67
CA ASP A 40 5.79 -38.49 12.85
C ASP A 40 6.93 -39.30 13.47
N THR A 41 8.09 -38.67 13.74
CA THR A 41 9.27 -39.35 14.32
C THR A 41 9.93 -38.51 15.40
N MET A 42 10.62 -39.22 16.35
CA MET A 42 11.47 -38.58 17.37
C MET A 42 12.89 -38.33 16.83
N PRO A 43 13.57 -37.24 17.24
CA PRO A 43 15.02 -37.15 17.07
C PRO A 43 15.73 -38.22 17.90
N ASP A 44 16.77 -38.88 17.35
CA ASP A 44 17.55 -39.86 18.07
C ASP A 44 18.39 -39.22 19.21
N GLU A 45 18.83 -40.01 20.16
CA GLU A 45 19.58 -39.58 21.36
C GLU A 45 20.88 -38.84 20.99
N LYS A 46 21.53 -39.25 19.90
CA LYS A 46 22.74 -38.60 19.39
C LYS A 46 22.42 -37.16 18.91
N THR A 47 21.35 -36.99 18.16
CA THR A 47 20.85 -35.71 17.67
C THR A 47 20.41 -34.81 18.83
N GLN A 48 19.68 -35.37 19.81
CA GLN A 48 19.27 -34.65 21.03
C GLN A 48 20.50 -34.12 21.80
N THR A 49 21.50 -34.96 22.02
CA THR A 49 22.74 -34.59 22.72
C THR A 49 23.52 -33.53 21.95
N GLN A 50 23.57 -33.63 20.63
CA GLN A 50 24.21 -32.65 19.78
C GLN A 50 23.52 -31.29 19.87
N TRP A 51 22.18 -31.22 19.81
CA TRP A 51 21.41 -29.99 19.90
C TRP A 51 21.56 -29.33 21.27
N LEU A 52 21.58 -30.05 22.36
CA LEU A 52 21.82 -29.50 23.71
C LEU A 52 23.20 -28.81 23.82
N LYS A 53 24.22 -29.35 23.14
CA LYS A 53 25.57 -28.77 23.12
C LYS A 53 25.68 -27.56 22.19
N GLN A 54 25.04 -27.62 20.99
CA GLN A 54 25.21 -26.61 19.97
C GLN A 54 24.27 -25.41 20.16
N TYR A 55 23.06 -25.64 20.72
CA TYR A 55 22.02 -24.61 20.77
C TYR A 55 21.44 -24.42 22.21
N PRO A 56 22.27 -24.28 23.24
CA PRO A 56 21.78 -24.25 24.64
C PRO A 56 20.81 -23.07 24.89
N ASN A 57 21.00 -21.93 24.19
CA ASN A 57 20.23 -20.71 24.33
C ASN A 57 19.13 -20.53 23.25
N GLY A 58 18.92 -21.53 22.40
CA GLY A 58 17.87 -21.51 21.36
C GLY A 58 16.49 -21.45 21.97
N ASN A 59 15.55 -20.89 21.23
CA ASN A 59 14.12 -21.03 21.50
C ASN A 59 13.68 -22.47 21.24
N ILE A 60 12.51 -22.86 21.75
CA ILE A 60 11.98 -24.21 21.66
C ILE A 60 10.80 -24.23 20.71
N GLY A 61 10.86 -25.06 19.66
CA GLY A 61 9.74 -25.34 18.75
C GLY A 61 9.25 -26.77 18.93
N LEU A 62 7.94 -26.98 18.87
CA LEU A 62 7.33 -28.29 18.84
C LEU A 62 6.77 -28.56 17.43
N PRO A 63 7.37 -29.46 16.64
CA PRO A 63 6.74 -30.01 15.44
C PRO A 63 5.40 -30.69 15.80
N LEU A 64 4.32 -30.26 15.11
CA LEU A 64 2.97 -30.73 15.39
C LEU A 64 2.61 -31.93 14.50
N GLY A 65 1.74 -32.80 15.02
CA GLY A 65 1.24 -33.96 14.30
C GLY A 65 1.25 -35.24 15.10
N LYS A 66 1.47 -36.35 14.41
CA LYS A 66 1.33 -37.69 14.97
C LYS A 66 2.29 -37.97 16.15
N GLN A 67 3.56 -37.58 16.03
CA GLN A 67 4.57 -37.85 17.07
C GLN A 67 4.33 -37.01 18.33
N SER A 68 4.05 -35.73 18.18
CA SER A 68 3.74 -34.87 19.33
C SER A 68 2.35 -35.12 19.92
N ARG A 69 1.47 -35.73 19.15
CA ARG A 69 0.03 -35.95 19.48
C ARG A 69 -0.76 -34.64 19.62
N VAL A 70 -0.21 -33.51 19.10
CA VAL A 70 -0.71 -32.17 19.31
C VAL A 70 -1.04 -31.50 17.97
N VAL A 71 -2.17 -30.78 17.93
CA VAL A 71 -2.46 -29.69 17.01
C VAL A 71 -2.66 -28.42 17.81
N ALA A 72 -2.35 -27.27 17.21
CA ALA A 72 -2.45 -25.99 17.90
C ALA A 72 -3.33 -25.03 17.12
N LEU A 73 -4.34 -24.45 17.79
CA LEU A 73 -5.13 -23.35 17.23
C LEU A 73 -4.53 -22.03 17.69
N ASP A 74 -3.98 -21.27 16.74
CA ASP A 74 -3.43 -19.94 16.97
C ASP A 74 -4.52 -18.90 16.65
N ILE A 75 -4.94 -18.14 17.67
CA ILE A 75 -5.90 -17.03 17.57
C ILE A 75 -5.06 -15.76 17.50
N ASP A 76 -4.99 -15.13 16.31
CA ASP A 76 -4.10 -13.98 16.02
C ASP A 76 -4.90 -12.67 15.93
N THR A 77 -5.69 -12.39 16.94
CA THR A 77 -6.43 -11.12 17.07
C THR A 77 -6.26 -10.52 18.47
N THR A 78 -6.40 -9.21 18.60
CA THR A 78 -6.41 -8.49 19.88
C THR A 78 -7.82 -8.21 20.39
N ASP A 79 -8.84 -8.53 19.60
CA ASP A 79 -10.24 -8.35 19.97
C ASP A 79 -10.67 -9.40 20.99
N GLU A 80 -10.76 -8.99 22.26
CA GLU A 80 -11.12 -9.90 23.34
C GLU A 80 -12.54 -10.48 23.22
N SER A 81 -13.47 -9.74 22.62
CA SER A 81 -14.83 -10.23 22.40
C SER A 81 -14.85 -11.34 21.36
N LEU A 82 -14.11 -11.15 20.28
CA LEU A 82 -13.93 -12.17 19.25
C LEU A 82 -13.18 -13.41 19.81
N ILE A 83 -12.13 -13.19 20.61
CA ILE A 83 -11.40 -14.28 21.26
C ILE A 83 -12.35 -15.13 22.11
N ARG A 84 -13.19 -14.49 22.94
CA ARG A 84 -14.18 -15.20 23.80
C ARG A 84 -15.19 -16.01 22.96
N ILE A 85 -15.69 -15.46 21.88
CA ILE A 85 -16.64 -16.14 21.00
C ILE A 85 -15.99 -17.35 20.32
N ILE A 86 -14.74 -17.20 19.87
CA ILE A 86 -13.95 -18.32 19.32
C ILE A 86 -13.74 -19.38 20.41
N GLU A 87 -13.31 -19.02 21.63
CA GLU A 87 -13.12 -19.95 22.74
C GLU A 87 -14.41 -20.69 23.16
N GLN A 88 -15.56 -20.03 23.12
CA GLN A 88 -16.87 -20.67 23.39
C GLN A 88 -17.28 -21.70 22.33
N THR A 89 -16.76 -21.58 21.13
CA THR A 89 -17.02 -22.54 20.03
C THR A 89 -16.15 -23.78 20.13
N LEU A 90 -15.08 -23.72 20.93
CA LEU A 90 -14.06 -24.74 21.07
C LEU A 90 -14.26 -25.59 22.33
N PRO A 91 -13.84 -26.85 22.33
CA PRO A 91 -13.63 -27.60 23.58
C PRO A 91 -12.61 -26.86 24.47
N SER A 92 -12.80 -26.90 25.78
CA SER A 92 -11.87 -26.27 26.74
C SER A 92 -10.47 -26.86 26.60
N SER A 93 -9.46 -26.05 26.25
CA SER A 93 -8.08 -26.52 26.18
C SER A 93 -7.44 -26.48 27.55
N PRO A 94 -6.78 -27.56 28.00
CA PRO A 94 -6.03 -27.57 29.26
C PRO A 94 -4.71 -26.79 29.15
N TRP A 95 -4.27 -26.44 27.93
CA TRP A 95 -3.06 -25.67 27.69
C TRP A 95 -3.32 -24.45 26.84
N ILE A 96 -2.91 -23.27 27.35
CA ILE A 96 -3.05 -21.99 26.71
C ILE A 96 -1.71 -21.25 26.79
N ARG A 97 -1.17 -20.86 25.62
CA ARG A 97 0.02 -20.00 25.51
C ARG A 97 -0.40 -18.56 25.17
N TYR A 98 0.22 -17.60 25.83
CA TYR A 98 0.03 -16.18 25.59
C TYR A 98 1.23 -15.59 24.83
N GLY A 99 0.96 -14.74 23.86
CA GLY A 99 1.94 -14.05 23.05
C GLY A 99 1.72 -12.53 23.04
N LYS A 100 2.19 -11.85 21.99
CA LYS A 100 1.98 -10.40 21.77
C LYS A 100 0.54 -10.09 21.42
N LYS A 101 -0.11 -10.97 20.66
CA LYS A 101 -1.50 -10.89 20.24
C LYS A 101 -2.15 -12.25 20.52
N GLY A 102 -3.41 -12.26 20.90
CA GLY A 102 -4.21 -13.47 21.00
C GLY A 102 -3.64 -14.58 21.89
N LYS A 103 -4.00 -15.80 21.55
CA LYS A 103 -3.68 -17.01 22.32
C LYS A 103 -3.44 -18.20 21.40
N VAL A 104 -2.67 -19.19 21.88
CA VAL A 104 -2.55 -20.50 21.25
C VAL A 104 -3.11 -21.57 22.18
N LEU A 105 -4.04 -22.37 21.65
CA LEU A 105 -4.73 -23.45 22.35
C LEU A 105 -4.26 -24.79 21.78
N ALA A 106 -3.90 -25.77 22.66
CA ALA A 106 -3.48 -27.08 22.22
C ALA A 106 -4.62 -28.11 22.29
N TYR A 107 -4.68 -28.97 21.26
CA TYR A 107 -5.66 -30.05 21.16
C TYR A 107 -4.99 -31.35 20.72
N ARG A 108 -5.68 -32.50 20.95
CA ARG A 108 -5.21 -33.80 20.53
C ARG A 108 -5.23 -33.93 18.99
N TYR A 109 -4.13 -34.38 18.44
CA TYR A 109 -4.05 -34.71 17.03
C TYR A 109 -4.79 -36.00 16.74
N THR A 110 -5.72 -36.00 15.79
CA THR A 110 -6.49 -37.15 15.28
C THR A 110 -6.57 -37.11 13.73
N GLY A 111 -5.60 -36.51 13.05
CA GLY A 111 -5.54 -36.43 11.61
C GLY A 111 -6.09 -35.11 11.03
N GLN A 112 -6.27 -34.08 11.85
CA GLN A 112 -6.74 -32.76 11.40
C GLN A 112 -5.75 -32.16 10.41
N LYS A 113 -6.30 -31.51 9.37
CA LYS A 113 -5.51 -30.73 8.40
C LYS A 113 -5.34 -29.29 8.88
N THR A 114 -4.21 -28.69 8.52
CA THR A 114 -3.99 -27.26 8.73
C THR A 114 -5.01 -26.44 7.93
N PHE A 115 -5.65 -25.47 8.58
CA PHE A 115 -6.49 -24.47 7.92
C PHE A 115 -6.19 -23.07 8.48
N ARG A 116 -6.56 -22.05 7.71
CA ARG A 116 -6.39 -20.65 8.09
C ARG A 116 -7.65 -19.86 7.77
N ILE A 117 -8.15 -19.14 8.75
CA ILE A 117 -9.29 -18.23 8.58
C ILE A 117 -8.75 -16.81 8.52
N LYS A 118 -9.00 -16.16 7.37
CA LYS A 118 -8.58 -14.79 7.12
C LYS A 118 -9.80 -13.90 6.88
N ALA A 119 -9.70 -12.66 7.35
CA ALA A 119 -10.60 -11.61 6.91
C ALA A 119 -10.36 -11.29 5.42
N THR A 120 -11.33 -10.66 4.77
CA THR A 120 -11.18 -10.13 3.41
C THR A 120 -10.08 -9.09 3.29
N THR A 121 -9.69 -8.46 4.41
CA THR A 121 -8.53 -7.57 4.54
C THR A 121 -7.17 -8.29 4.37
N GLY A 122 -7.17 -9.63 4.35
CA GLY A 122 -5.96 -10.46 4.31
C GLY A 122 -5.37 -10.79 5.69
N GLU A 123 -5.87 -10.18 6.76
CA GLU A 123 -5.45 -10.47 8.14
C GLU A 123 -5.89 -11.87 8.56
N THR A 124 -4.98 -12.63 9.17
CA THR A 124 -5.30 -13.93 9.75
C THR A 124 -5.96 -13.72 11.10
N ILE A 125 -7.15 -14.30 11.30
CA ILE A 125 -7.89 -14.23 12.57
C ILE A 125 -7.56 -15.43 13.44
N CYS A 126 -7.59 -16.62 12.85
CA CYS A 126 -7.12 -17.83 13.52
C CYS A 126 -6.60 -18.85 12.50
N GLU A 127 -5.70 -19.72 12.98
CA GLU A 127 -5.06 -20.77 12.19
C GLU A 127 -4.93 -22.05 12.98
N LEU A 128 -5.41 -23.17 12.43
CA LEU A 128 -5.10 -24.50 12.97
C LEU A 128 -3.77 -24.96 12.38
N LEU A 129 -2.78 -25.09 13.22
CA LEU A 129 -1.46 -25.65 12.91
C LEU A 129 -1.50 -27.16 13.17
N SER A 130 -1.10 -27.96 12.18
CA SER A 130 -1.09 -29.42 12.25
C SER A 130 0.22 -29.96 11.65
N GLU A 131 0.19 -31.09 10.95
CA GLU A 131 1.38 -31.75 10.40
C GLU A 131 2.29 -30.81 9.62
N LYS A 132 3.61 -31.01 9.76
CA LYS A 132 4.67 -30.22 9.09
C LYS A 132 4.71 -28.73 9.47
N THR A 133 3.96 -28.35 10.50
CA THR A 133 4.04 -27.03 11.14
C THR A 133 4.66 -27.16 12.53
N GLN A 134 4.95 -26.06 13.19
CA GLN A 134 5.48 -26.05 14.55
C GLN A 134 4.91 -24.90 15.37
N VAL A 135 4.85 -25.09 16.67
CA VAL A 135 4.49 -24.06 17.65
C VAL A 135 5.67 -23.76 18.57
N VAL A 136 5.88 -22.47 18.86
CA VAL A 136 6.90 -22.03 19.81
C VAL A 136 6.42 -22.25 21.23
N LEU A 137 7.23 -22.90 22.06
CA LEU A 137 6.89 -23.22 23.44
C LEU A 137 7.53 -22.24 24.44
N PRO A 138 6.85 -21.95 25.56
CA PRO A 138 7.47 -21.25 26.69
C PRO A 138 8.66 -22.05 27.27
N PRO A 139 9.68 -21.38 27.82
CA PRO A 139 9.86 -19.95 28.01
C PRO A 139 10.64 -19.24 26.87
N SER A 140 10.46 -19.67 25.63
CA SER A 140 11.08 -19.05 24.45
C SER A 140 10.83 -17.56 24.40
N LEU A 141 11.78 -16.77 23.82
CA LEU A 141 11.66 -15.32 23.71
C LEU A 141 10.92 -14.93 22.44
N HIS A 142 9.98 -13.98 22.58
CA HIS A 142 9.23 -13.43 21.44
C HIS A 142 10.13 -12.55 20.56
N PRO A 143 10.07 -12.66 19.21
CA PRO A 143 10.95 -11.92 18.31
C PRO A 143 10.88 -10.38 18.48
N ASP A 144 9.68 -9.83 18.66
CA ASP A 144 9.47 -8.39 18.71
C ASP A 144 9.62 -7.85 20.13
N THR A 145 8.89 -8.43 21.10
CA THR A 145 8.83 -7.91 22.47
C THR A 145 10.06 -8.26 23.30
N LYS A 146 10.87 -9.26 22.86
CA LYS A 146 12.01 -9.83 23.61
C LYS A 146 11.65 -10.40 24.99
N LEU A 147 10.37 -10.49 25.31
CA LEU A 147 9.83 -11.09 26.53
C LEU A 147 9.59 -12.58 26.30
N PRO A 148 9.63 -13.41 27.36
CA PRO A 148 9.33 -14.83 27.25
C PRO A 148 7.83 -15.05 26.97
N TYR A 149 7.52 -16.02 26.11
CA TYR A 149 6.17 -16.58 26.05
C TYR A 149 5.80 -17.19 27.39
N THR A 150 4.54 -17.02 27.78
CA THR A 150 3.97 -17.61 28.99
C THR A 150 2.86 -18.61 28.66
N ALA A 151 2.64 -19.57 29.49
CA ALA A 151 1.50 -20.49 29.44
C ALA A 151 0.93 -20.73 30.83
N ASN A 152 -0.31 -21.22 30.89
CA ASN A 152 -0.95 -21.58 32.15
C ASN A 152 -0.28 -22.76 32.85
N CYS A 153 0.33 -23.70 32.10
CA CYS A 153 1.12 -24.83 32.59
C CYS A 153 2.11 -25.33 31.53
N ASN A 154 2.94 -26.30 31.81
CA ASN A 154 3.80 -26.93 30.81
C ASN A 154 3.00 -27.91 29.94
N LEU A 155 3.17 -27.88 28.63
CA LEU A 155 2.39 -28.70 27.70
C LEU A 155 2.64 -30.21 27.93
N PHE A 156 3.86 -30.59 28.30
CA PHE A 156 4.19 -31.99 28.59
C PHE A 156 3.46 -32.57 29.83
N GLU A 157 2.97 -31.72 30.74
CA GLU A 157 2.20 -32.14 31.92
C GLU A 157 0.75 -32.49 31.57
N VAL A 158 0.21 -31.94 30.52
CA VAL A 158 -1.23 -32.05 30.17
C VAL A 158 -1.48 -32.66 28.79
N VAL A 159 -0.43 -33.14 28.11
CA VAL A 159 -0.55 -33.68 26.74
C VAL A 159 -1.52 -34.85 26.64
N ASP A 160 -1.60 -35.70 27.67
CA ASP A 160 -2.52 -36.82 27.70
C ASP A 160 -3.98 -36.43 28.00
N ASN A 161 -4.21 -35.24 28.50
CA ASN A 161 -5.51 -34.68 28.83
C ASN A 161 -6.05 -33.76 27.71
N LEU A 162 -5.34 -33.62 26.61
CA LEU A 162 -5.79 -32.80 25.47
C LEU A 162 -7.08 -33.37 24.87
N LEU A 163 -8.08 -32.50 24.69
CA LEU A 163 -9.34 -32.83 24.04
C LEU A 163 -9.18 -32.81 22.50
N THR A 164 -10.08 -33.50 21.82
CA THR A 164 -10.14 -33.51 20.35
C THR A 164 -11.02 -32.39 19.84
N LEU A 165 -10.62 -31.78 18.71
CA LEU A 165 -11.47 -30.84 17.99
C LEU A 165 -12.54 -31.59 17.19
N PRO A 166 -13.78 -31.09 17.10
CA PRO A 166 -14.79 -31.58 16.17
C PRO A 166 -14.30 -31.54 14.71
N SER A 167 -14.76 -32.49 13.90
CA SER A 167 -14.37 -32.57 12.48
C SER A 167 -14.85 -31.36 11.65
N ASP A 168 -15.92 -30.69 12.09
CA ASP A 168 -16.54 -29.53 11.48
C ASP A 168 -16.07 -28.20 12.10
N ILE A 169 -14.97 -28.20 12.83
CA ILE A 169 -14.53 -27.02 13.61
C ILE A 169 -14.19 -25.82 12.72
N GLU A 170 -13.63 -26.05 11.53
CA GLU A 170 -13.35 -24.96 10.59
C GLU A 170 -14.65 -24.26 10.18
N GLU A 171 -15.67 -25.03 9.84
CA GLU A 171 -16.98 -24.48 9.41
C GLU A 171 -17.64 -23.70 10.54
N LYS A 172 -17.62 -24.24 11.77
CA LYS A 172 -18.14 -23.57 12.97
C LYS A 172 -17.43 -22.26 13.27
N LEU A 173 -16.10 -22.26 13.22
CA LEU A 173 -15.31 -21.04 13.45
C LEU A 173 -15.57 -19.99 12.38
N ARG A 174 -15.68 -20.39 11.11
CA ARG A 174 -16.05 -19.47 10.01
C ARG A 174 -17.42 -18.86 10.21
N ALA A 175 -18.42 -19.68 10.58
CA ALA A 175 -19.75 -19.18 10.84
C ALA A 175 -19.78 -18.15 11.97
N VAL A 176 -19.19 -18.48 13.11
CA VAL A 176 -19.17 -17.61 14.30
C VAL A 176 -18.41 -16.32 14.07
N ILE A 177 -17.28 -16.36 13.36
CA ILE A 177 -16.50 -15.17 13.02
C ILE A 177 -17.25 -14.29 12.00
N SER A 178 -17.95 -14.92 11.05
CA SER A 178 -18.81 -14.20 10.10
C SER A 178 -20.01 -13.55 10.80
N ASP A 179 -20.64 -14.26 11.73
CA ASP A 179 -21.78 -13.74 12.51
C ASP A 179 -21.36 -12.60 13.46
N TYR A 180 -20.09 -12.61 13.88
CA TYR A 180 -19.51 -11.48 14.61
C TYR A 180 -19.32 -10.21 13.75
N GLY A 181 -19.54 -10.32 12.42
CA GLY A 181 -19.48 -9.18 11.50
C GLY A 181 -18.15 -9.03 10.77
N ILE A 182 -17.26 -10.03 10.83
CA ILE A 182 -15.99 -9.99 10.08
C ILE A 182 -16.18 -10.72 8.74
N PRO A 183 -16.07 -10.01 7.62
CA PRO A 183 -16.12 -10.64 6.31
C PRO A 183 -14.90 -11.52 6.08
N LEU A 184 -15.10 -12.81 5.85
CA LEU A 184 -14.02 -13.79 5.69
C LEU A 184 -13.63 -13.99 4.24
N SER A 185 -12.33 -14.17 4.00
CA SER A 185 -11.82 -14.65 2.73
C SER A 185 -12.24 -16.13 2.51
N ARG A 186 -12.58 -16.47 1.26
CA ARG A 186 -13.05 -17.84 0.92
C ARG A 186 -11.95 -18.87 1.17
N SER A 187 -12.30 -19.97 1.81
CA SER A 187 -11.47 -21.18 1.84
C SER A 187 -11.60 -21.91 0.51
N GLY A 188 -10.54 -22.57 0.04
CA GLY A 188 -10.51 -23.27 -1.24
C GLY A 188 -11.49 -24.46 -1.40
N HIS A 189 -12.49 -24.61 -0.54
CA HIS A 189 -13.52 -25.65 -0.62
C HIS A 189 -14.84 -25.10 -0.10
N SER A 190 -15.61 -24.39 -0.93
CA SER A 190 -16.99 -24.06 -0.60
C SER A 190 -17.95 -24.48 -1.70
N LYS A 191 -19.05 -25.12 -1.30
CA LYS A 191 -20.20 -25.40 -2.14
C LYS A 191 -20.80 -24.09 -2.66
N LEU A 192 -20.96 -24.03 -3.95
CA LEU A 192 -21.53 -22.97 -4.78
C LEU A 192 -22.97 -22.63 -4.39
N THR A 193 -23.22 -21.46 -3.79
CA THR A 193 -24.58 -20.91 -3.61
C THR A 193 -24.65 -19.38 -3.60
N GLU A 194 -23.63 -18.63 -4.03
CA GLU A 194 -23.73 -17.17 -4.03
C GLU A 194 -23.46 -16.55 -5.39
N TYR A 195 -24.31 -15.58 -5.79
CA TYR A 195 -24.14 -14.76 -6.97
C TYR A 195 -22.90 -13.87 -6.87
N ILE A 196 -22.10 -13.82 -7.95
CA ILE A 196 -20.87 -13.06 -8.01
C ILE A 196 -21.15 -11.64 -8.49
N SER A 197 -20.71 -10.62 -7.75
CA SER A 197 -20.86 -9.22 -8.14
C SER A 197 -20.00 -8.84 -9.37
N SER A 198 -20.41 -7.82 -10.11
CA SER A 198 -19.81 -7.43 -11.39
C SER A 198 -18.29 -7.19 -11.38
N GLY A 199 -17.72 -6.72 -10.28
CA GLY A 199 -16.29 -6.40 -10.18
C GLY A 199 -15.33 -7.58 -9.95
N SER A 200 -15.81 -8.81 -9.67
CA SER A 200 -14.97 -9.99 -9.41
C SER A 200 -15.18 -11.15 -10.41
N ARG A 201 -15.92 -10.92 -11.49
CA ARG A 201 -16.31 -11.93 -12.47
C ARG A 201 -15.13 -12.54 -13.20
N ASP A 202 -14.28 -11.70 -13.76
CA ASP A 202 -13.12 -12.11 -14.57
C ASP A 202 -12.14 -12.96 -13.75
N THR A 203 -11.84 -12.54 -12.51
CA THR A 203 -10.97 -13.28 -11.59
C THR A 203 -11.55 -14.65 -11.26
N ASN A 204 -12.85 -14.72 -10.91
CA ASN A 204 -13.50 -15.98 -10.56
C ASN A 204 -13.59 -16.95 -11.76
N LEU A 205 -13.92 -16.46 -12.95
CA LEU A 205 -13.95 -17.30 -14.16
C LEU A 205 -12.56 -17.80 -14.53
N THR A 206 -11.51 -16.95 -14.40
CA THR A 206 -10.13 -17.38 -14.65
C THR A 206 -9.68 -18.44 -13.64
N GLU A 207 -10.01 -18.28 -12.35
CA GLU A 207 -9.74 -19.32 -11.34
C GLU A 207 -10.49 -20.63 -11.63
N LYS A 208 -11.75 -20.55 -12.06
CA LYS A 208 -12.54 -21.74 -12.45
C LYS A 208 -11.98 -22.41 -13.69
N ALA A 209 -11.57 -21.64 -14.68
CA ALA A 209 -10.88 -22.18 -15.86
C ALA A 209 -9.60 -22.96 -15.46
N GLY A 210 -8.81 -22.45 -14.51
CA GLY A 210 -7.66 -23.15 -13.96
C GLY A 210 -8.01 -24.44 -13.20
N LEU A 211 -9.08 -24.42 -12.39
CA LEU A 211 -9.57 -25.61 -11.68
C LEU A 211 -10.09 -26.70 -12.63
N PHE A 212 -10.83 -26.31 -13.66
CA PHE A 212 -11.36 -27.25 -14.66
C PHE A 212 -10.22 -27.82 -15.54
N ALA A 213 -9.22 -27.03 -15.89
CA ALA A 213 -8.01 -27.55 -16.55
C ALA A 213 -7.28 -28.60 -15.67
N MET A 214 -7.17 -28.39 -14.37
CA MET A 214 -6.60 -29.38 -13.46
C MET A 214 -7.46 -30.67 -13.37
N ALA A 215 -8.78 -30.57 -13.45
CA ALA A 215 -9.67 -31.74 -13.47
C ALA A 215 -9.47 -32.59 -14.72
N VAL A 216 -9.25 -31.95 -15.88
CA VAL A 216 -8.86 -32.63 -17.13
C VAL A 216 -7.51 -33.33 -17.00
N MET A 217 -6.51 -32.62 -16.42
CA MET A 217 -5.17 -33.19 -16.18
C MET A 217 -5.16 -34.39 -15.22
N ARG A 218 -6.14 -34.52 -14.34
CA ARG A 218 -6.30 -35.65 -13.41
C ARG A 218 -7.13 -36.80 -13.98
N GLY A 219 -7.69 -36.65 -15.16
CA GLY A 219 -8.61 -37.63 -15.77
C GLY A 219 -10.00 -37.67 -15.08
N GLU A 220 -10.33 -36.66 -14.30
CA GLU A 220 -11.63 -36.55 -13.62
C GLU A 220 -12.73 -36.08 -14.56
N ARG A 221 -12.36 -35.43 -15.67
CA ARG A 221 -13.24 -34.85 -16.68
C ARG A 221 -12.59 -34.85 -18.06
N THR A 222 -13.42 -34.91 -19.12
CA THR A 222 -12.98 -34.62 -20.48
C THR A 222 -12.85 -33.11 -20.71
N LEU A 223 -12.15 -32.67 -21.72
CA LEU A 223 -12.03 -31.25 -22.06
C LEU A 223 -13.39 -30.67 -22.46
N LEU A 224 -14.20 -31.42 -23.18
CA LEU A 224 -15.56 -30.99 -23.57
C LEU A 224 -16.44 -30.77 -22.35
N GLU A 225 -16.42 -31.70 -21.38
CA GLU A 225 -17.14 -31.53 -20.10
C GLU A 225 -16.64 -30.29 -19.32
N ALA A 226 -15.31 -30.07 -19.25
CA ALA A 226 -14.72 -28.94 -18.56
C ALA A 226 -15.12 -27.58 -19.18
N LEU A 227 -15.15 -27.51 -20.52
CA LEU A 227 -15.62 -26.33 -21.26
C LEU A 227 -17.13 -26.10 -21.04
N GLY A 228 -17.95 -27.17 -21.07
CA GLY A 228 -19.40 -27.10 -20.76
C GLY A 228 -19.66 -26.64 -19.32
N MET A 229 -18.89 -27.15 -18.34
CA MET A 229 -18.99 -26.75 -16.93
C MET A 229 -18.63 -25.28 -16.74
N LEU A 230 -17.60 -24.77 -17.41
CA LEU A 230 -17.23 -23.36 -17.36
C LEU A 230 -18.34 -22.48 -17.92
N GLN A 231 -18.99 -22.89 -19.01
CA GLN A 231 -20.12 -22.19 -19.60
C GLN A 231 -21.33 -22.21 -18.68
N SER A 232 -21.67 -23.38 -18.08
CA SER A 232 -22.78 -23.53 -17.15
C SER A 232 -22.58 -22.71 -15.90
N TYR A 233 -21.32 -22.69 -15.36
CA TYR A 233 -20.95 -21.86 -14.21
C TYR A 233 -21.14 -20.37 -14.53
N ALA A 234 -20.73 -19.93 -15.71
CA ALA A 234 -20.92 -18.54 -16.13
C ALA A 234 -22.41 -18.17 -16.21
N ASN A 235 -23.25 -19.05 -16.75
CA ASN A 235 -24.67 -18.80 -16.91
C ASN A 235 -25.44 -18.82 -15.58
N GLU A 236 -25.07 -19.70 -14.66
CA GLU A 236 -25.78 -19.93 -13.40
C GLU A 236 -25.39 -18.91 -12.30
N PHE A 237 -24.11 -18.55 -12.20
CA PHE A 237 -23.56 -17.79 -11.08
C PHE A 237 -23.18 -16.34 -11.39
N ILE A 238 -23.27 -15.92 -12.65
CA ILE A 238 -22.92 -14.56 -13.05
C ILE A 238 -24.19 -13.82 -13.48
N GLN A 239 -24.60 -12.84 -12.69
CA GLN A 239 -25.73 -11.97 -13.06
C GLN A 239 -25.44 -11.23 -14.36
N ASN A 240 -26.30 -11.39 -15.36
CA ASN A 240 -26.33 -10.58 -16.55
C ASN A 240 -26.82 -9.17 -16.18
N VAL A 241 -25.93 -8.19 -16.17
CA VAL A 241 -26.30 -6.78 -16.21
C VAL A 241 -26.55 -6.45 -17.68
N VAL A 242 -27.71 -5.89 -17.97
CA VAL A 242 -28.12 -5.47 -19.32
C VAL A 242 -27.06 -4.51 -19.88
N GLY A 243 -26.36 -4.95 -20.93
CA GLY A 243 -25.35 -4.13 -21.63
C GLY A 243 -23.91 -4.65 -21.61
N ASP A 244 -23.58 -5.62 -20.77
CA ASP A 244 -22.22 -6.19 -20.72
C ASP A 244 -22.20 -7.57 -21.38
N SER A 245 -21.67 -7.66 -22.59
CA SER A 245 -21.38 -8.92 -23.25
C SER A 245 -20.14 -9.54 -22.60
N MET A 246 -20.35 -10.47 -21.68
CA MET A 246 -19.27 -11.20 -21.07
C MET A 246 -18.60 -12.11 -22.09
N ASP A 247 -17.31 -11.92 -22.32
CA ASP A 247 -16.54 -12.73 -23.25
C ASP A 247 -16.15 -14.08 -22.60
N ILE A 248 -17.12 -15.01 -22.55
CA ILE A 248 -16.89 -16.38 -22.07
C ILE A 248 -15.83 -17.10 -22.92
N GLU A 249 -15.65 -16.73 -24.18
CA GLU A 249 -14.66 -17.32 -25.06
C GLU A 249 -13.24 -16.99 -24.59
N LYS A 250 -13.01 -15.82 -24.00
CA LYS A 250 -11.76 -15.48 -23.33
C LYS A 250 -11.40 -16.52 -22.24
N HIS A 251 -12.38 -16.91 -21.43
CA HIS A 251 -12.16 -17.85 -20.31
C HIS A 251 -12.06 -19.31 -20.77
N LYS A 252 -12.72 -19.69 -21.84
CA LYS A 252 -12.50 -20.97 -22.52
C LYS A 252 -11.06 -21.04 -23.06
N LYS A 253 -10.57 -19.98 -23.71
CA LYS A 253 -9.18 -19.87 -24.12
C LYS A 253 -8.20 -19.95 -22.93
N ASN A 254 -8.52 -19.35 -21.79
CA ASN A 254 -7.73 -19.49 -20.57
C ASN A 254 -7.64 -20.94 -20.07
N LEU A 255 -8.75 -21.71 -20.11
CA LEU A 255 -8.75 -23.11 -19.74
C LEU A 255 -7.80 -23.90 -20.65
N ILE A 256 -7.88 -23.70 -21.96
CA ILE A 256 -7.00 -24.34 -22.95
C ILE A 256 -5.55 -23.94 -22.72
N ARG A 257 -5.26 -22.66 -22.46
CA ARG A 257 -3.93 -22.14 -22.15
C ARG A 257 -3.33 -22.80 -20.89
N PHE A 258 -4.12 -23.02 -19.84
CA PHE A 258 -3.65 -23.73 -18.65
C PHE A 258 -3.29 -25.20 -18.95
N LEU A 259 -4.09 -25.88 -19.75
CA LEU A 259 -3.77 -27.25 -20.20
C LEU A 259 -2.50 -27.28 -21.05
N THR A 260 -2.43 -26.41 -22.07
CA THR A 260 -1.26 -26.31 -22.94
C THR A 260 0.02 -26.08 -22.15
N ARG A 261 -0.02 -25.17 -21.18
CA ARG A 261 1.10 -24.91 -20.28
C ARG A 261 1.53 -26.14 -19.49
N ASP A 262 0.59 -26.89 -18.92
CA ASP A 262 0.89 -28.06 -18.11
C ASP A 262 1.43 -29.22 -18.96
N VAL A 263 0.95 -29.38 -20.19
CA VAL A 263 1.40 -30.40 -21.09
C VAL A 263 2.75 -30.05 -21.75
N VAL A 264 2.84 -28.84 -22.34
CA VAL A 264 4.03 -28.44 -23.12
C VAL A 264 5.19 -28.01 -22.23
N GLU A 265 4.94 -27.14 -21.22
CA GLU A 265 6.01 -26.59 -20.37
C GLU A 265 6.40 -27.52 -19.23
N LYS A 266 5.44 -28.19 -18.60
CA LYS A 266 5.68 -29.07 -17.45
C LYS A 266 5.81 -30.54 -17.84
N LYS A 267 5.76 -30.88 -19.13
CA LYS A 267 5.86 -32.24 -19.65
C LYS A 267 4.89 -33.24 -19.00
N LYS A 268 3.72 -32.79 -18.62
CA LYS A 268 2.69 -33.66 -18.07
C LYS A 268 1.93 -34.34 -19.19
N ILE A 269 1.62 -35.61 -19.00
CA ILE A 269 0.84 -36.42 -19.95
C ILE A 269 -0.65 -36.23 -19.66
N LEU A 270 -1.43 -35.98 -20.71
CA LEU A 270 -2.90 -35.97 -20.58
C LEU A 270 -3.42 -37.41 -20.38
N PRO A 271 -4.42 -37.60 -19.52
CA PRO A 271 -5.00 -38.91 -19.28
C PRO A 271 -5.68 -39.45 -20.56
N GLU A 272 -5.74 -40.76 -20.72
CA GLU A 272 -6.45 -41.39 -21.85
C GLU A 272 -7.95 -40.94 -21.85
N GLY A 273 -8.45 -40.57 -23.00
CA GLY A 273 -9.84 -40.12 -23.19
C GLY A 273 -10.10 -38.66 -22.82
N TRP A 274 -9.09 -37.84 -22.56
CA TRP A 274 -9.24 -36.39 -22.25
C TRP A 274 -10.00 -35.64 -23.35
N ASP A 275 -9.90 -36.07 -24.58
CA ASP A 275 -10.48 -35.46 -25.78
C ASP A 275 -11.80 -36.17 -26.25
N THR A 276 -12.35 -37.06 -25.46
CA THR A 276 -13.59 -37.76 -25.78
C THR A 276 -14.71 -36.76 -26.09
N GLY A 277 -15.30 -36.92 -27.27
CA GLY A 277 -16.39 -36.07 -27.78
C GLY A 277 -15.94 -34.86 -28.59
N LEU A 278 -14.63 -34.64 -28.77
CA LEU A 278 -14.08 -33.62 -29.68
C LEU A 278 -13.76 -34.22 -31.04
N THR A 279 -14.15 -33.51 -32.09
CA THR A 279 -13.72 -33.83 -33.46
C THR A 279 -12.33 -33.25 -33.74
N ASP A 280 -11.68 -33.71 -34.79
CA ASP A 280 -10.34 -33.16 -35.21
C ASP A 280 -10.48 -31.68 -35.64
N GLU A 281 -11.63 -31.28 -36.18
CA GLU A 281 -11.96 -29.90 -36.50
C GLU A 281 -12.10 -29.06 -35.21
N ASP A 282 -12.73 -29.62 -34.17
CA ASP A 282 -12.83 -28.94 -32.84
C ASP A 282 -11.43 -28.77 -32.23
N LYS A 283 -10.59 -29.79 -32.29
CA LYS A 283 -9.20 -29.71 -31.79
C LYS A 283 -8.38 -28.67 -32.56
N LEU A 284 -8.57 -28.56 -33.86
CA LEU A 284 -7.92 -27.54 -34.67
C LEU A 284 -8.42 -26.13 -34.36
N ALA A 285 -9.76 -25.98 -34.24
CA ALA A 285 -10.39 -24.70 -33.90
C ALA A 285 -10.00 -24.18 -32.50
N LEU A 286 -9.77 -25.11 -31.55
CA LEU A 286 -9.32 -24.81 -30.20
C LEU A 286 -7.80 -24.71 -30.08
N CYS A 287 -7.03 -24.81 -31.18
CA CYS A 287 -5.56 -24.82 -31.18
C CYS A 287 -4.95 -25.91 -30.26
N LEU A 288 -5.61 -27.04 -30.14
CA LEU A 288 -5.23 -28.18 -29.29
C LEU A 288 -4.18 -29.08 -29.95
N ASN A 289 -3.17 -28.54 -30.63
CA ASN A 289 -2.07 -29.32 -31.14
C ASN A 289 -1.09 -29.67 -30.01
N PHE A 290 -1.46 -30.67 -29.19
CA PHE A 290 -0.57 -31.25 -28.18
C PHE A 290 0.41 -32.26 -28.75
N ASP A 291 0.14 -32.79 -29.95
CA ASP A 291 1.06 -33.61 -30.74
C ASP A 291 2.12 -32.73 -31.44
N ARG A 292 2.85 -31.95 -30.67
CA ARG A 292 4.17 -31.54 -31.10
C ARG A 292 5.04 -32.78 -30.94
N ASP A 293 5.51 -33.26 -32.08
CA ASP A 293 6.54 -34.27 -32.15
C ASP A 293 7.74 -33.84 -31.28
N THR A 294 7.67 -34.24 -30.00
CA THR A 294 8.62 -33.81 -28.95
C THR A 294 9.94 -34.57 -29.00
N GLU A 295 10.14 -35.48 -29.99
CA GLU A 295 11.43 -36.07 -30.21
C GLU A 295 12.41 -34.98 -30.67
N GLU A 296 13.33 -34.62 -29.76
CA GLU A 296 14.47 -33.80 -30.12
C GLU A 296 15.39 -34.58 -31.08
N TRP A 297 15.31 -34.26 -32.36
CA TRP A 297 16.21 -34.83 -33.34
C TRP A 297 17.62 -34.26 -33.21
N LYS A 298 18.58 -35.15 -33.07
CA LYS A 298 19.98 -34.79 -33.18
C LYS A 298 20.35 -34.56 -34.64
N CYS A 299 21.47 -33.88 -34.89
CA CYS A 299 21.95 -33.63 -36.25
C CYS A 299 21.99 -34.91 -37.12
N GLN A 300 22.35 -36.05 -36.52
CA GLN A 300 22.42 -37.35 -37.20
C GLN A 300 21.02 -37.87 -37.59
N ASP A 301 20.01 -37.65 -36.77
CA ASP A 301 18.63 -38.09 -37.03
C ASP A 301 18.01 -37.31 -38.19
N ILE A 302 18.25 -35.99 -38.24
CA ILE A 302 17.83 -35.14 -39.36
C ILE A 302 18.54 -35.53 -40.65
N LEU A 303 19.84 -35.83 -40.60
CA LEU A 303 20.61 -36.25 -41.76
C LEU A 303 20.16 -37.63 -42.27
N THR A 304 19.76 -38.55 -41.36
CA THR A 304 19.21 -39.87 -41.72
C THR A 304 17.83 -39.71 -42.38
N TYR A 305 16.95 -38.94 -41.78
CA TYR A 305 15.62 -38.63 -42.33
C TYR A 305 15.70 -37.96 -43.70
N LEU A 306 16.63 -37.01 -43.89
CA LEU A 306 16.92 -36.39 -45.20
C LEU A 306 17.30 -37.43 -46.24
N LYS A 307 18.18 -38.36 -45.89
CA LYS A 307 18.62 -39.42 -46.83
C LYS A 307 17.49 -40.39 -47.20
N GLU A 308 16.57 -40.67 -46.31
CA GLU A 308 15.46 -41.59 -46.53
C GLU A 308 14.30 -40.94 -47.31
N THR A 309 14.16 -39.60 -47.20
CA THR A 309 13.07 -38.84 -47.85
C THR A 309 13.44 -38.30 -49.24
N PHE A 310 14.70 -38.38 -49.68
CA PHE A 310 15.07 -38.06 -51.06
C PHE A 310 14.56 -39.15 -52.02
N ILE A 311 13.52 -38.80 -52.79
CA ILE A 311 12.99 -39.66 -53.81
C ILE A 311 13.97 -39.62 -55.03
N LYS A 312 14.53 -40.75 -55.38
CA LYS A 312 15.27 -40.93 -56.69
C LYS A 312 14.28 -41.22 -57.79
N ASP A 313 13.90 -40.20 -58.54
CA ASP A 313 13.21 -40.41 -59.84
C ASP A 313 14.24 -40.73 -60.92
N GLU A 314 14.06 -41.86 -61.59
CA GLU A 314 14.91 -42.25 -62.72
C GLU A 314 14.73 -41.27 -63.90
N GLY A 315 15.55 -40.20 -63.86
CA GLY A 315 15.66 -39.26 -65.01
C GLY A 315 15.59 -37.76 -64.65
N LEU A 316 15.19 -37.36 -63.43
CA LEU A 316 15.00 -35.96 -63.10
C LEU A 316 15.79 -35.44 -61.84
N GLY A 317 16.64 -36.23 -61.25
CA GLY A 317 17.44 -35.86 -60.07
C GLY A 317 16.66 -36.09 -58.71
N THR A 318 17.38 -35.99 -57.66
CA THR A 318 16.79 -36.10 -56.27
C THR A 318 15.98 -34.89 -55.94
N SER A 319 14.67 -35.05 -55.56
CA SER A 319 13.84 -33.98 -55.09
C SER A 319 13.32 -34.28 -53.65
N LEU A 320 13.30 -33.27 -52.82
CA LEU A 320 12.72 -33.30 -51.47
C LEU A 320 11.26 -32.83 -51.59
N SER A 321 10.31 -33.58 -51.04
CA SER A 321 8.92 -33.09 -50.98
C SER A 321 8.80 -31.82 -50.14
N MET A 322 7.87 -30.93 -50.50
CA MET A 322 7.59 -29.71 -49.73
C MET A 322 7.24 -30.02 -48.29
N GLU A 323 6.50 -31.10 -48.02
CA GLU A 323 6.06 -31.56 -46.72
C GLU A 323 7.24 -32.06 -45.87
N ALA A 324 8.17 -32.80 -46.42
CA ALA A 324 9.39 -33.24 -45.79
C ALA A 324 10.32 -32.03 -45.47
N ALA A 325 10.42 -31.08 -46.40
CA ALA A 325 11.18 -29.85 -46.19
C ALA A 325 10.60 -29.01 -45.06
N ASP A 326 9.28 -28.81 -45.01
CA ASP A 326 8.61 -28.06 -43.93
C ASP A 326 8.80 -28.77 -42.57
N LYS A 327 8.65 -30.09 -42.51
CA LYS A 327 8.87 -30.88 -41.29
C LYS A 327 10.30 -30.70 -40.75
N ILE A 328 11.32 -30.71 -41.61
CA ILE A 328 12.72 -30.50 -41.20
C ILE A 328 12.93 -29.05 -40.76
N LEU A 329 12.39 -28.05 -41.46
CA LEU A 329 12.53 -26.67 -41.09
C LEU A 329 11.87 -26.40 -39.75
N ARG A 330 10.72 -27.05 -39.46
CA ARG A 330 10.10 -27.00 -38.13
C ARG A 330 10.98 -27.65 -37.06
N LYS A 331 11.55 -28.82 -37.30
CA LYS A 331 12.51 -29.47 -36.39
C LYS A 331 13.76 -28.60 -36.15
N LEU A 332 14.30 -27.94 -37.19
CA LEU A 332 15.42 -27.00 -37.06
C LEU A 332 15.01 -25.73 -36.27
N ALA A 333 13.79 -25.27 -36.48
CA ALA A 333 13.27 -24.11 -35.77
C ALA A 333 13.19 -24.33 -34.25
N TYR A 334 12.83 -25.55 -33.80
CA TYR A 334 12.60 -25.87 -32.37
C TYR A 334 13.72 -26.66 -31.73
N SER A 335 14.78 -27.00 -32.41
CA SER A 335 15.91 -27.77 -31.85
C SER A 335 16.72 -26.91 -30.87
N LYS A 336 16.80 -27.34 -29.61
CA LYS A 336 17.64 -26.72 -28.56
C LYS A 336 19.07 -27.26 -28.58
N ASN A 337 19.28 -28.40 -29.19
CA ASN A 337 20.54 -29.17 -29.12
C ASN A 337 21.42 -29.06 -30.38
N LEU A 338 20.97 -28.33 -31.41
CA LEU A 338 21.75 -28.08 -32.61
C LEU A 338 22.49 -26.76 -32.50
N ASN A 339 23.81 -26.81 -32.72
CA ASN A 339 24.60 -25.58 -32.81
C ASN A 339 24.47 -24.95 -34.21
N ARG A 340 24.89 -23.71 -34.36
CA ARG A 340 24.77 -22.93 -35.59
C ARG A 340 25.46 -23.61 -36.81
N MET A 341 26.57 -24.27 -36.60
CA MET A 341 27.30 -24.99 -37.71
C MET A 341 26.55 -26.23 -38.17
N GLU A 342 25.89 -26.94 -37.25
CA GLU A 342 25.06 -28.11 -37.57
C GLU A 342 23.83 -27.73 -38.37
N ILE A 343 23.15 -26.64 -37.99
CA ILE A 343 22.02 -26.06 -38.69
C ILE A 343 22.47 -25.65 -40.12
N GLU A 344 23.57 -24.94 -40.27
CA GLU A 344 24.13 -24.50 -41.55
C GLU A 344 24.52 -25.67 -42.44
N ARG A 345 25.04 -26.74 -41.86
CA ARG A 345 25.36 -28.01 -42.58
C ARG A 345 24.10 -28.69 -43.12
N ILE A 346 23.03 -28.77 -42.33
CA ILE A 346 21.75 -29.36 -42.73
C ILE A 346 21.11 -28.50 -43.82
N LEU A 347 21.07 -27.17 -43.68
CA LEU A 347 20.54 -26.27 -44.69
C LEU A 347 21.34 -26.33 -46.03
N THR A 348 22.65 -26.47 -45.93
CA THR A 348 23.52 -26.65 -47.13
C THR A 348 23.18 -27.94 -47.86
N LEU A 349 22.91 -29.04 -47.15
CA LEU A 349 22.49 -30.31 -47.73
C LEU A 349 21.09 -30.18 -48.37
N ILE A 350 20.14 -29.54 -47.71
CA ILE A 350 18.81 -29.29 -48.28
C ILE A 350 18.90 -28.51 -49.58
N VAL A 351 19.69 -27.44 -49.63
CA VAL A 351 19.90 -26.63 -50.85
C VAL A 351 20.57 -27.43 -51.98
N LYS A 352 21.58 -28.23 -51.63
CA LYS A 352 22.36 -29.00 -52.60
C LYS A 352 21.59 -30.16 -53.21
N GLU A 353 20.81 -30.85 -52.41
CA GLU A 353 20.17 -32.12 -52.79
C GLU A 353 18.67 -31.95 -53.17
N SER A 354 18.04 -30.82 -52.85
CA SER A 354 16.61 -30.60 -53.13
C SER A 354 16.29 -30.17 -54.57
N GLY A 355 17.29 -29.75 -55.34
CA GLY A 355 17.07 -29.22 -56.69
C GLY A 355 16.21 -27.96 -56.82
N LEU A 356 15.77 -27.41 -55.69
CA LEU A 356 14.76 -26.32 -55.57
C LEU A 356 15.31 -24.92 -55.89
N GLY A 357 16.60 -24.74 -56.18
CA GLY A 357 17.19 -23.43 -56.47
C GLY A 357 17.11 -22.39 -55.37
N VAL A 358 16.76 -22.83 -54.15
CA VAL A 358 16.52 -21.97 -52.97
C VAL A 358 17.86 -21.64 -52.31
N LYS A 359 18.04 -20.40 -51.89
CA LYS A 359 19.24 -19.97 -51.13
C LYS A 359 19.11 -20.26 -49.63
N ILE A 360 20.23 -20.60 -48.95
CA ILE A 360 20.29 -20.81 -47.49
C ILE A 360 19.66 -19.63 -46.74
N GLY A 361 19.84 -18.39 -47.22
CA GLY A 361 19.22 -17.20 -46.62
C GLY A 361 17.67 -17.20 -46.65
N THR A 362 17.07 -17.87 -47.65
CA THR A 362 15.60 -18.04 -47.75
C THR A 362 15.10 -19.06 -46.74
N LEU A 363 15.82 -20.20 -46.61
CA LEU A 363 15.49 -21.22 -45.58
C LEU A 363 15.65 -20.69 -44.15
N ASN A 364 16.69 -19.92 -43.90
CA ASN A 364 16.84 -19.23 -42.61
C ASN A 364 15.71 -18.23 -42.35
N ARG A 365 15.21 -17.54 -43.39
CA ARG A 365 14.03 -16.66 -43.25
C ARG A 365 12.79 -17.48 -42.92
N GLN A 366 12.55 -18.60 -43.56
CA GLN A 366 11.43 -19.51 -43.26
C GLN A 366 11.54 -20.11 -41.86
N ILE A 367 12.73 -20.50 -41.38
CA ILE A 367 12.95 -20.94 -40.00
C ILE A 367 12.57 -19.81 -39.03
N ASN A 368 12.94 -18.57 -39.33
CA ASN A 368 12.58 -17.44 -38.49
C ASN A 368 11.10 -17.08 -38.59
N GLU A 369 10.46 -17.30 -39.74
CA GLU A 369 9.00 -17.16 -39.91
C GLU A 369 8.24 -18.24 -39.12
N ILE A 370 8.67 -19.51 -39.20
CA ILE A 370 8.15 -20.62 -38.39
C ILE A 370 8.30 -20.31 -36.89
N LYS A 371 9.45 -19.76 -36.51
CA LYS A 371 9.67 -19.29 -35.13
C LYS A 371 8.76 -18.12 -34.76
N ARG A 372 8.37 -17.27 -35.71
CA ARG A 372 7.43 -16.14 -35.50
C ARG A 372 5.97 -16.59 -35.48
N GLU A 373 5.58 -17.59 -36.26
CA GLU A 373 4.24 -18.20 -36.25
C GLU A 373 3.92 -18.84 -34.90
N ASP A 374 4.91 -19.35 -34.17
CA ASP A 374 4.77 -19.82 -32.78
C ASP A 374 4.96 -18.72 -31.72
N GLY A 375 4.85 -17.51 -32.18
CA GLY A 375 4.55 -16.35 -31.35
C GLY A 375 5.67 -15.75 -30.52
N MET A 376 6.97 -15.89 -30.67
CA MET A 376 7.96 -15.01 -29.99
C MET A 376 9.44 -15.52 -30.05
N ALA A 377 9.73 -16.65 -30.66
CA ALA A 377 11.09 -17.14 -30.80
C ALA A 377 11.89 -16.21 -31.75
N GLY A 378 12.75 -15.37 -31.20
CA GLY A 378 13.52 -14.34 -31.90
C GLY A 378 12.95 -12.93 -31.75
N ALA A 379 11.97 -12.77 -30.88
CA ALA A 379 11.43 -11.48 -30.53
C ALA A 379 12.52 -10.54 -29.99
N ASN A 380 12.46 -9.29 -30.44
CA ASN A 380 13.29 -8.21 -29.89
C ASN A 380 12.66 -7.62 -28.63
N HIS A 381 13.38 -6.68 -27.98
CA HIS A 381 12.90 -6.01 -26.76
C HIS A 381 11.52 -5.35 -26.92
N THR A 382 11.23 -4.76 -28.10
CA THR A 382 9.94 -4.08 -28.35
C THR A 382 8.80 -5.08 -28.44
N GLU A 383 8.98 -6.17 -29.20
CA GLU A 383 7.98 -7.23 -29.33
C GLU A 383 7.66 -7.91 -27.99
N ILE A 384 8.69 -8.08 -27.13
CA ILE A 384 8.50 -8.59 -25.77
C ILE A 384 7.79 -7.55 -24.89
N ALA A 385 8.16 -6.28 -24.98
CA ALA A 385 7.50 -5.21 -24.24
C ALA A 385 6.00 -5.13 -24.57
N GLU A 386 5.65 -5.18 -25.86
CA GLU A 386 4.26 -5.20 -26.31
C GLU A 386 3.51 -6.46 -25.82
N ALA A 387 4.18 -7.62 -25.78
CA ALA A 387 3.58 -8.84 -25.29
C ALA A 387 3.32 -8.77 -23.76
N VAL A 388 4.28 -8.24 -23.00
CA VAL A 388 4.12 -8.03 -21.56
C VAL A 388 2.98 -7.03 -21.27
N LEU A 389 2.87 -5.97 -22.08
CA LEU A 389 1.77 -5.01 -21.94
C LEU A 389 0.41 -5.65 -22.26
N ARG A 390 0.33 -6.53 -23.25
CA ARG A 390 -0.89 -7.33 -23.51
C ARG A 390 -1.22 -8.27 -22.35
N ASP A 391 -0.22 -8.95 -21.78
CA ASP A 391 -0.41 -9.77 -20.58
C ASP A 391 -0.93 -8.94 -19.40
N MET A 392 -0.45 -7.71 -19.23
CA MET A 392 -0.92 -6.79 -18.19
C MET A 392 -2.36 -6.34 -18.44
N ASP A 393 -2.70 -6.01 -19.70
CA ASP A 393 -4.05 -5.59 -20.10
C ASP A 393 -5.08 -6.72 -19.89
N ASP A 394 -4.66 -7.97 -20.15
CA ASP A 394 -5.46 -9.15 -19.85
C ASP A 394 -5.68 -9.39 -18.34
N LEU A 395 -4.78 -8.90 -17.48
CA LEU A 395 -4.83 -9.14 -16.04
C LEU A 395 -5.56 -8.04 -15.29
N PHE A 396 -5.39 -6.77 -15.70
CA PHE A 396 -5.93 -5.60 -15.00
C PHE A 396 -5.82 -4.33 -15.88
N GLU A 397 -6.67 -3.36 -15.61
CA GLU A 397 -6.50 -2.03 -16.19
C GLU A 397 -5.24 -1.39 -15.59
N PHE A 398 -4.34 -0.87 -16.46
CA PHE A 398 -3.06 -0.31 -16.04
C PHE A 398 -2.74 1.02 -16.74
N ALA A 399 -1.81 1.79 -16.14
CA ALA A 399 -1.26 3.00 -16.71
C ALA A 399 0.17 3.23 -16.23
N PHE A 400 0.93 4.06 -16.94
CA PHE A 400 2.25 4.52 -16.50
C PHE A 400 2.18 6.01 -16.17
N ASP A 401 2.38 6.37 -14.91
CA ASP A 401 2.31 7.75 -14.45
C ASP A 401 3.32 7.99 -13.31
N ARG A 402 3.89 9.18 -13.24
CA ARG A 402 4.86 9.60 -12.21
C ARG A 402 6.04 8.64 -12.03
N GLY A 403 6.52 8.02 -13.14
CA GLY A 403 7.65 7.10 -13.11
C GLY A 403 7.32 5.68 -12.64
N HIS A 404 6.07 5.33 -12.46
CA HIS A 404 5.62 4.01 -12.00
C HIS A 404 4.51 3.45 -12.87
N PHE A 405 4.48 2.11 -12.95
CA PHE A 405 3.30 1.41 -13.43
C PHE A 405 2.26 1.31 -12.32
N TRP A 406 1.03 1.53 -12.67
CA TRP A 406 -0.13 1.47 -11.79
C TRP A 406 -1.13 0.47 -12.34
N LYS A 407 -1.80 -0.26 -11.47
CA LYS A 407 -2.94 -1.12 -11.81
C LYS A 407 -4.17 -0.70 -11.00
N PHE A 408 -5.33 -0.76 -11.63
CA PHE A 408 -6.58 -0.54 -10.93
C PHE A 408 -7.03 -1.85 -10.24
N ASN A 409 -7.25 -1.80 -8.92
CA ASN A 409 -7.61 -2.99 -8.13
C ASN A 409 -9.11 -3.15 -7.91
N GLY A 410 -9.95 -2.37 -8.62
CA GLY A 410 -11.40 -2.34 -8.48
C GLY A 410 -11.89 -1.20 -7.59
N SER A 411 -11.02 -0.55 -6.82
CA SER A 411 -11.36 0.60 -5.99
C SER A 411 -10.44 1.80 -6.21
N HIS A 412 -9.15 1.58 -6.43
CA HIS A 412 -8.16 2.61 -6.65
C HIS A 412 -6.95 2.07 -7.42
N TRP A 413 -6.08 2.96 -7.85
CA TRP A 413 -4.83 2.65 -8.50
C TRP A 413 -3.74 2.35 -7.47
N GLU A 414 -3.06 1.23 -7.62
CA GLU A 414 -1.91 0.86 -6.79
C GLU A 414 -0.64 0.66 -7.63
N VAL A 415 0.52 0.99 -7.08
CA VAL A 415 1.80 0.90 -7.77
C VAL A 415 2.19 -0.56 -8.01
N ILE A 416 2.52 -0.90 -9.25
CA ILE A 416 3.19 -2.15 -9.60
C ILE A 416 4.68 -1.96 -9.40
N LYS A 417 5.28 -2.73 -8.49
CA LYS A 417 6.72 -2.66 -8.22
C LYS A 417 7.52 -3.19 -9.41
N ASP A 418 8.57 -2.49 -9.81
CA ASP A 418 9.49 -2.92 -10.91
C ASP A 418 10.01 -4.35 -10.70
N ALA A 419 10.25 -4.74 -9.45
CA ALA A 419 10.65 -6.11 -9.11
C ALA A 419 9.60 -7.16 -9.50
N TRP A 420 8.32 -6.82 -9.46
CA TRP A 420 7.25 -7.70 -9.94
C TRP A 420 7.27 -7.81 -11.47
N LEU A 421 7.42 -6.68 -12.17
CA LEU A 421 7.49 -6.64 -13.63
C LEU A 421 8.71 -7.41 -14.15
N ILE A 422 9.89 -7.18 -13.55
CA ILE A 422 11.11 -7.92 -13.91
C ILE A 422 10.94 -9.43 -13.66
N ARG A 423 10.28 -9.81 -12.55
CA ARG A 423 9.97 -11.23 -12.27
C ARG A 423 9.00 -11.79 -13.30
N HIS A 424 7.97 -11.06 -13.68
CA HIS A 424 6.99 -11.45 -14.70
C HIS A 424 7.68 -11.66 -16.07
N ILE A 425 8.53 -10.71 -16.49
CA ILE A 425 9.34 -10.82 -17.71
C ILE A 425 10.24 -12.06 -17.62
N SER A 426 10.95 -12.25 -16.53
CA SER A 426 11.85 -13.40 -16.33
C SER A 426 11.13 -14.74 -16.38
N GLN A 427 9.95 -14.84 -15.76
CA GLN A 427 9.18 -16.09 -15.69
C GLN A 427 8.51 -16.46 -17.01
N ASN A 428 7.96 -15.47 -17.72
CA ASN A 428 7.17 -15.71 -18.93
C ASN A 428 7.97 -15.57 -20.22
N TYR A 429 9.02 -14.74 -20.22
CA TYR A 429 9.81 -14.39 -21.40
C TYR A 429 11.32 -14.69 -21.26
N GLY A 430 11.79 -15.11 -20.09
CA GLY A 430 13.22 -15.39 -19.84
C GLY A 430 13.83 -16.51 -20.70
N MET A 431 13.01 -17.27 -21.43
CA MET A 431 13.47 -18.24 -22.42
C MET A 431 13.98 -17.59 -23.69
N TYR A 432 13.57 -16.38 -24.02
CA TYR A 432 13.96 -15.65 -25.21
C TYR A 432 15.31 -14.95 -25.03
N GLU A 433 16.15 -14.93 -26.06
CA GLU A 433 17.50 -14.36 -25.97
C GLU A 433 17.51 -12.90 -25.57
N ALA A 434 16.50 -12.14 -26.02
CA ALA A 434 16.32 -10.74 -25.71
C ALA A 434 15.77 -10.45 -24.28
N ALA A 435 15.53 -11.48 -23.47
CA ALA A 435 15.05 -11.31 -22.08
C ALA A 435 15.85 -12.16 -21.07
N LYS A 436 16.99 -12.70 -21.45
CA LYS A 436 17.81 -13.58 -20.59
C LYS A 436 18.57 -12.84 -19.50
N ARG A 437 19.08 -11.65 -19.82
CA ARG A 437 19.94 -10.88 -18.91
C ARG A 437 19.14 -9.81 -18.18
N ASN A 438 19.55 -9.46 -16.98
CA ASN A 438 18.91 -8.40 -16.21
C ASN A 438 18.93 -7.03 -16.94
N GLY A 439 19.98 -6.78 -17.74
CA GLY A 439 20.05 -5.58 -18.58
C GLY A 439 18.96 -5.55 -19.66
N ASP A 440 18.69 -6.69 -20.29
CA ASP A 440 17.66 -6.86 -21.33
C ASP A 440 16.26 -6.63 -20.73
N MET A 441 15.99 -7.22 -19.55
CA MET A 441 14.72 -7.05 -18.83
C MET A 441 14.46 -5.57 -18.43
N LYS A 442 15.51 -4.84 -18.03
CA LYS A 442 15.41 -3.39 -17.76
C LYS A 442 15.18 -2.59 -19.05
N GLY A 443 15.79 -3.00 -20.16
CA GLY A 443 15.54 -2.41 -21.48
C GLY A 443 14.08 -2.61 -21.94
N ILE A 444 13.53 -3.81 -21.74
CA ILE A 444 12.11 -4.12 -21.99
C ILE A 444 11.22 -3.25 -21.12
N LEU A 445 11.51 -3.14 -19.80
CA LEU A 445 10.75 -2.31 -18.88
C LEU A 445 10.73 -0.83 -19.32
N SER A 446 11.87 -0.30 -19.78
CA SER A 446 11.94 1.07 -20.29
C SER A 446 11.11 1.28 -21.57
N LEU A 447 11.06 0.28 -22.46
CA LEU A 447 10.18 0.32 -23.63
C LEU A 447 8.69 0.26 -23.24
N MET A 448 8.33 -0.60 -22.29
CA MET A 448 6.97 -0.66 -21.75
C MET A 448 6.51 0.70 -21.23
N GLN A 449 7.38 1.44 -20.53
CA GLN A 449 7.09 2.79 -20.01
C GLN A 449 6.72 3.77 -21.13
N SER A 450 7.42 3.67 -22.26
CA SER A 450 7.19 4.55 -23.42
C SER A 450 5.93 4.18 -24.23
N LEU A 451 5.50 2.91 -24.19
CA LEU A 451 4.38 2.38 -24.95
C LEU A 451 3.06 2.39 -24.16
N SER A 452 3.12 2.62 -22.83
CA SER A 452 1.96 2.50 -21.95
C SER A 452 1.04 3.71 -21.98
N PRO A 453 -0.27 3.52 -21.71
CA PRO A 453 -1.19 4.62 -21.50
C PRO A 453 -0.65 5.56 -20.41
N GLN A 454 -0.75 6.85 -20.65
CA GLN A 454 -0.39 7.89 -19.70
C GLN A 454 -1.66 8.42 -19.04
N ASP A 455 -1.49 9.02 -17.86
CA ASP A 455 -2.54 9.63 -17.05
C ASP A 455 -3.53 8.67 -16.39
N LEU A 456 -3.50 8.67 -15.08
CA LEU A 456 -4.45 7.93 -14.24
C LEU A 456 -5.83 8.59 -14.21
N LYS A 457 -5.88 9.91 -14.17
CA LYS A 457 -7.13 10.69 -14.06
C LYS A 457 -7.62 11.10 -15.44
N LYS A 458 -8.76 10.56 -15.86
CA LYS A 458 -9.44 10.91 -17.11
C LYS A 458 -10.74 11.70 -16.88
N SER A 459 -11.25 11.73 -15.64
CA SER A 459 -12.45 12.45 -15.24
C SER A 459 -12.09 13.77 -14.58
N ASN A 460 -12.93 14.80 -14.81
CA ASN A 460 -12.83 16.09 -14.13
C ASN A 460 -13.55 16.11 -12.78
N LEU A 461 -14.17 15.00 -12.35
CA LEU A 461 -14.84 14.91 -11.06
C LEU A 461 -13.82 15.01 -9.93
N GLU A 462 -14.16 15.80 -8.93
CA GLU A 462 -13.42 15.92 -7.68
C GLU A 462 -14.16 15.21 -6.57
N GLY A 463 -13.43 14.65 -5.62
CA GLY A 463 -14.04 13.92 -4.54
C GLY A 463 -13.06 13.06 -3.77
N VAL A 464 -13.59 12.23 -2.91
CA VAL A 464 -12.82 11.36 -2.01
C VAL A 464 -13.28 9.90 -2.12
N ASN A 465 -12.32 8.98 -2.08
CA ASN A 465 -12.57 7.57 -2.30
C ASN A 465 -12.69 6.82 -0.97
N PHE A 466 -13.90 6.35 -0.65
CA PHE A 466 -14.19 5.50 0.52
C PHE A 466 -14.23 4.02 0.13
N VAL A 467 -14.21 3.11 1.09
CA VAL A 467 -14.34 1.66 0.84
C VAL A 467 -15.58 1.30 0.02
N ASN A 468 -16.66 2.05 0.15
CA ASN A 468 -17.94 1.77 -0.50
C ASN A 468 -18.26 2.64 -1.71
N GLY A 469 -17.32 3.48 -2.18
CA GLY A 469 -17.52 4.30 -3.36
C GLY A 469 -16.77 5.62 -3.35
N PHE A 470 -16.86 6.34 -4.44
CA PHE A 470 -16.28 7.66 -4.64
C PHE A 470 -17.34 8.73 -4.30
N LEU A 471 -17.10 9.53 -3.27
CA LEU A 471 -17.96 10.64 -2.87
C LEU A 471 -17.50 11.91 -3.62
N THR A 472 -18.39 12.47 -4.45
CA THR A 472 -18.11 13.70 -5.20
C THR A 472 -18.14 14.93 -4.28
N ASP A 473 -17.62 16.06 -4.77
CA ASP A 473 -17.78 17.39 -4.18
C ASP A 473 -19.25 17.85 -4.03
N LYS A 474 -20.18 17.22 -4.74
CA LYS A 474 -21.64 17.41 -4.62
C LYS A 474 -22.30 16.45 -3.64
N LEU A 475 -21.52 15.66 -2.90
CA LEU A 475 -21.97 14.66 -1.94
C LEU A 475 -22.76 13.50 -2.57
N GLU A 476 -22.51 13.19 -3.83
CA GLU A 476 -23.05 12.02 -4.53
C GLU A 476 -22.07 10.86 -4.38
N LEU A 477 -22.52 9.72 -3.86
CA LEU A 477 -21.70 8.51 -3.73
C LEU A 477 -21.83 7.67 -5.00
N LEU A 478 -20.75 7.62 -5.79
CA LEU A 478 -20.65 6.89 -7.04
C LEU A 478 -19.89 5.57 -6.86
N PRO A 479 -20.14 4.55 -7.69
CA PRO A 479 -19.28 3.35 -7.74
C PRO A 479 -17.84 3.72 -8.09
N HIS A 480 -16.88 2.93 -7.63
CA HIS A 480 -15.47 3.10 -7.98
C HIS A 480 -15.26 2.98 -9.49
N GLN A 481 -14.43 3.83 -10.05
CA GLN A 481 -14.04 3.80 -11.47
C GLN A 481 -12.57 4.21 -11.61
N ALA A 482 -11.88 3.53 -12.52
CA ALA A 482 -10.47 3.81 -12.80
C ALA A 482 -10.24 5.25 -13.30
N ASN A 483 -11.18 5.79 -14.09
CA ASN A 483 -11.09 7.14 -14.65
C ASN A 483 -11.13 8.27 -13.62
N PHE A 484 -11.48 8.02 -12.36
CA PHE A 484 -11.38 9.01 -11.27
C PHE A 484 -9.92 9.23 -10.85
N GLY A 485 -9.00 8.33 -11.18
CA GLY A 485 -7.57 8.45 -10.91
C GLY A 485 -7.20 8.39 -9.43
N MET A 486 -8.06 7.78 -8.60
CA MET A 486 -7.80 7.64 -7.17
C MET A 486 -6.65 6.67 -6.91
N THR A 487 -5.65 7.08 -6.13
CA THR A 487 -4.48 6.27 -5.74
C THR A 487 -4.55 5.80 -4.30
N TYR A 488 -5.70 5.92 -3.67
CA TYR A 488 -5.97 5.54 -2.29
C TYR A 488 -7.45 5.21 -2.12
N THR A 489 -7.75 4.51 -1.03
CA THR A 489 -9.11 4.35 -0.51
C THR A 489 -9.05 4.63 0.99
N LEU A 490 -9.95 5.47 1.49
CA LEU A 490 -10.07 5.70 2.93
C LEU A 490 -10.53 4.41 3.61
N PRO A 491 -9.96 4.05 4.78
CA PRO A 491 -10.10 2.71 5.37
C PRO A 491 -11.44 2.50 6.11
N PHE A 492 -12.52 3.14 5.66
CA PHE A 492 -13.86 3.04 6.25
C PHE A 492 -14.93 3.43 5.24
N ARG A 493 -16.19 3.17 5.59
CA ARG A 493 -17.36 3.46 4.75
C ARG A 493 -17.87 4.87 5.00
N TYR A 494 -18.41 5.50 3.96
CA TYR A 494 -19.21 6.71 4.08
C TYR A 494 -20.70 6.36 4.02
N THR A 495 -21.45 6.83 5.01
CA THR A 495 -22.93 6.78 5.01
C THR A 495 -23.43 8.20 5.17
N ALA A 496 -24.20 8.66 4.19
CA ALA A 496 -24.81 9.99 4.27
C ALA A 496 -25.78 10.06 5.46
N PRO A 497 -25.54 10.96 6.41
CA PRO A 497 -26.43 11.07 7.57
C PRO A 497 -27.76 11.72 7.18
N GLU A 498 -28.87 11.13 7.62
CA GLU A 498 -30.22 11.68 7.38
C GLU A 498 -30.49 13.02 8.12
N LYS A 499 -29.77 13.24 9.22
CA LYS A 499 -29.90 14.44 10.08
C LYS A 499 -28.51 14.97 10.44
N PRO A 500 -28.39 16.24 10.84
CA PRO A 500 -27.14 16.76 11.37
C PRO A 500 -26.61 15.90 12.53
N ILE A 501 -25.33 15.53 12.43
CA ILE A 501 -24.66 14.70 13.43
C ILE A 501 -24.46 15.51 14.72
N SER A 502 -24.96 14.97 15.84
CA SER A 502 -24.63 15.46 17.18
C SER A 502 -23.48 14.63 17.73
N LEU A 503 -22.30 15.24 17.89
CA LEU A 503 -21.13 14.55 18.45
C LEU A 503 -21.45 13.94 19.82
N HIS A 504 -22.13 14.66 20.69
CA HIS A 504 -22.49 14.20 22.04
C HIS A 504 -23.27 12.86 22.04
N HIS A 505 -24.11 12.63 21.01
CA HIS A 505 -24.93 11.42 20.93
C HIS A 505 -24.31 10.32 20.08
N GLN A 506 -23.61 10.69 19.02
CA GLN A 506 -23.16 9.74 17.98
C GLN A 506 -21.65 9.47 17.99
N ALA A 507 -20.87 10.38 18.61
CA ALA A 507 -19.44 10.25 18.84
C ALA A 507 -19.08 10.81 20.24
N PRO A 508 -19.61 10.20 21.33
CA PRO A 508 -19.45 10.71 22.69
C PRO A 508 -17.99 10.77 23.15
N LEU A 509 -17.14 9.81 22.80
CA LEU A 509 -15.73 9.82 23.18
C LEU A 509 -14.99 11.00 22.54
N PHE A 510 -15.28 11.31 21.30
CA PHE A 510 -14.71 12.46 20.61
C PHE A 510 -15.25 13.77 21.15
N SER A 511 -16.55 13.84 21.45
CA SER A 511 -17.17 15.01 22.10
C SER A 511 -16.52 15.30 23.46
N ASP A 512 -16.41 14.30 24.33
CA ASP A 512 -15.81 14.41 25.67
C ASP A 512 -14.32 14.78 25.59
N PHE A 513 -13.61 14.25 24.59
CA PHE A 513 -12.22 14.62 24.32
C PHE A 513 -12.11 16.12 23.97
N LEU A 514 -12.95 16.65 23.07
CA LEU A 514 -12.95 18.06 22.69
C LEU A 514 -13.34 18.96 23.88
N GLU A 515 -14.34 18.57 24.66
CA GLU A 515 -14.73 19.27 25.87
C GLU A 515 -13.64 19.28 26.95
N THR A 516 -12.88 18.17 27.05
CA THR A 516 -11.74 18.09 27.97
C THR A 516 -10.61 19.03 27.55
N CYS A 517 -10.35 19.15 26.25
CA CYS A 517 -9.29 20.01 25.72
C CYS A 517 -9.66 21.50 25.70
N TRP A 518 -10.90 21.82 25.34
CA TRP A 518 -11.33 23.19 25.01
C TRP A 518 -12.62 23.68 25.74
N GLY A 519 -13.30 22.84 26.51
CA GLY A 519 -14.62 23.16 27.07
C GLY A 519 -14.65 24.41 27.96
N GLN A 520 -13.50 24.84 28.49
CA GLN A 520 -13.36 26.06 29.26
C GLN A 520 -13.01 27.30 28.40
N ASP A 521 -12.74 27.14 27.14
CA ASP A 521 -12.36 28.23 26.26
C ASP A 521 -13.61 29.01 25.78
N MET A 522 -13.53 30.32 25.80
CA MET A 522 -14.65 31.20 25.38
C MET A 522 -15.05 31.03 23.91
N ASP A 523 -14.15 30.53 23.10
CA ASP A 523 -14.30 30.25 21.66
C ASP A 523 -14.40 28.76 21.34
N PHE A 524 -14.86 27.94 22.26
CA PHE A 524 -15.03 26.48 22.11
C PHE A 524 -15.79 26.12 20.82
N SER A 525 -16.96 26.72 20.63
CA SER A 525 -17.79 26.46 19.45
C SER A 525 -17.08 26.82 18.12
N GLU A 526 -16.37 27.94 18.10
CA GLU A 526 -15.59 28.38 16.95
C GLU A 526 -14.44 27.41 16.64
N LYS A 527 -13.75 26.90 17.67
CA LYS A 527 -12.70 25.89 17.54
C LYS A 527 -13.24 24.56 17.00
N VAL A 528 -14.40 24.11 17.47
CA VAL A 528 -15.06 22.90 17.00
C VAL A 528 -15.47 23.07 15.51
N HIS A 529 -16.00 24.23 15.12
CA HIS A 529 -16.32 24.52 13.73
C HIS A 529 -15.07 24.55 12.84
N ALA A 530 -14.01 25.23 13.28
CA ALA A 530 -12.73 25.28 12.56
C ALA A 530 -12.10 23.89 12.40
N LEU A 531 -12.17 23.05 13.44
CA LEU A 531 -11.74 21.66 13.39
C LEU A 531 -12.55 20.85 12.39
N GLN A 532 -13.88 20.98 12.41
CA GLN A 532 -14.77 20.28 11.48
C GLN A 532 -14.43 20.62 10.03
N GLU A 533 -14.22 21.89 9.72
CA GLU A 533 -13.81 22.39 8.41
C GLU A 533 -12.40 21.91 8.02
N ALA A 534 -11.47 21.91 8.96
CA ALA A 534 -10.10 21.42 8.70
C ALA A 534 -10.05 19.92 8.39
N LEU A 535 -10.87 19.12 9.08
CA LEU A 535 -11.03 17.68 8.78
C LEU A 535 -11.68 17.45 7.42
N LEU A 536 -12.72 18.23 7.06
CA LEU A 536 -13.32 18.19 5.72
C LEU A 536 -12.29 18.45 4.63
N VAL A 537 -11.55 19.55 4.74
CA VAL A 537 -10.51 19.93 3.76
C VAL A 537 -9.41 18.86 3.67
N SER A 538 -9.08 18.21 4.79
CA SER A 538 -8.13 17.10 4.83
C SER A 538 -8.64 15.87 4.08
N LEU A 539 -9.91 15.52 4.22
CA LEU A 539 -10.53 14.38 3.53
C LEU A 539 -10.57 14.57 2.02
N PHE A 540 -10.90 15.78 1.56
CA PHE A 540 -11.01 16.10 0.12
C PHE A 540 -9.68 16.51 -0.54
N GLY A 541 -8.63 16.76 0.23
CA GLY A 541 -7.34 17.22 -0.30
C GLY A 541 -7.39 18.65 -0.85
N TRP A 542 -8.24 19.52 -0.30
CA TRP A 542 -8.42 20.92 -0.71
C TRP A 542 -7.49 21.90 0.02
N GLY A 543 -6.35 21.42 0.53
CA GLY A 543 -5.43 22.25 1.32
C GLY A 543 -4.97 23.51 0.60
N SER A 544 -4.66 23.40 -0.69
CA SER A 544 -4.22 24.54 -1.51
C SER A 544 -5.35 25.48 -1.91
N GLU A 545 -6.60 25.04 -1.95
CA GLU A 545 -7.75 25.89 -2.28
C GLU A 545 -8.07 26.88 -1.16
N TYR A 546 -8.04 26.38 0.09
CA TYR A 546 -8.31 27.19 1.27
C TYR A 546 -7.07 27.80 1.90
N GLN A 547 -5.88 27.51 1.40
CA GLN A 547 -4.60 28.16 1.68
C GLN A 547 -4.29 28.34 3.17
N ARG A 548 -4.65 27.34 4.00
CA ARG A 548 -4.35 27.35 5.44
C ARG A 548 -3.61 26.08 5.85
N VAL A 549 -2.75 26.26 6.85
CA VAL A 549 -2.03 25.18 7.53
C VAL A 549 -2.52 25.14 8.96
N ILE A 550 -2.87 23.96 9.46
CA ILE A 550 -3.35 23.81 10.83
C ILE A 550 -2.15 23.74 11.78
N LEU A 551 -2.17 24.60 12.77
CA LEU A 551 -1.23 24.58 13.90
C LEU A 551 -1.98 24.28 15.19
N LEU A 552 -1.76 23.11 15.79
CA LEU A 552 -2.17 22.82 17.15
C LEU A 552 -1.12 23.40 18.10
N HIS A 553 -1.37 24.59 18.64
CA HIS A 553 -0.44 25.32 19.48
C HIS A 553 -0.83 25.26 20.93
N GLY A 554 0.12 25.21 21.85
CA GLY A 554 -0.14 25.37 23.29
C GLY A 554 0.68 24.43 24.17
N VAL A 555 0.25 24.31 25.43
CA VAL A 555 1.01 23.66 26.51
C VAL A 555 1.18 22.15 26.33
N ALA A 556 2.19 21.57 26.95
CA ALA A 556 2.37 20.13 26.98
C ALA A 556 1.21 19.40 27.66
N LYS A 557 0.97 18.12 27.30
CA LYS A 557 -0.11 17.28 27.88
C LYS A 557 -1.53 17.85 27.72
N SER A 558 -1.80 18.62 26.68
CA SER A 558 -3.10 19.26 26.41
C SER A 558 -3.99 18.53 25.39
N GLY A 559 -3.56 17.38 24.84
CA GLY A 559 -4.33 16.60 23.86
C GLY A 559 -3.92 16.80 22.39
N LYS A 560 -3.00 17.72 22.06
CA LYS A 560 -2.55 18.00 20.67
C LYS A 560 -2.18 16.74 19.88
N SER A 561 -1.30 15.90 20.44
CA SER A 561 -0.84 14.68 19.74
C SER A 561 -1.97 13.66 19.55
N GLN A 562 -2.94 13.60 20.47
CA GLN A 562 -4.12 12.74 20.33
C GLN A 562 -5.00 13.22 19.17
N LEU A 563 -5.22 14.54 19.04
CA LEU A 563 -5.97 15.10 17.92
C LEU A 563 -5.25 14.88 16.58
N LEU A 564 -3.92 15.03 16.54
CA LEU A 564 -3.14 14.69 15.34
C LEU A 564 -3.31 13.22 14.96
N ASN A 565 -3.30 12.30 15.91
CA ASN A 565 -3.52 10.87 15.67
C ASN A 565 -4.92 10.60 15.11
N ILE A 566 -5.95 11.25 15.66
CA ILE A 566 -7.34 11.13 15.16
C ILE A 566 -7.44 11.65 13.74
N ALA A 567 -6.94 12.86 13.45
CA ALA A 567 -6.92 13.42 12.10
C ALA A 567 -6.15 12.53 11.11
N SER A 568 -5.00 11.99 11.54
CA SER A 568 -4.19 11.07 10.76
C SER A 568 -4.93 9.78 10.39
N ALA A 569 -5.75 9.25 11.28
CA ALA A 569 -6.48 8.00 11.09
C ALA A 569 -7.71 8.11 10.18
N LEU A 570 -8.14 9.33 9.86
CA LEU A 570 -9.18 9.58 8.85
C LEU A 570 -8.66 9.40 7.42
N VAL A 571 -7.35 9.29 7.25
CA VAL A 571 -6.71 9.15 5.94
C VAL A 571 -5.87 7.89 5.92
N SER A 572 -5.88 7.15 4.80
CA SER A 572 -5.04 5.94 4.65
C SER A 572 -3.55 6.28 4.63
N ASP A 573 -2.72 5.31 4.98
CA ASP A 573 -1.25 5.47 4.99
C ASP A 573 -0.70 5.92 3.63
N ASP A 574 -1.28 5.39 2.55
CA ASP A 574 -0.89 5.74 1.18
C ASP A 574 -1.27 7.18 0.77
N ALA A 575 -2.27 7.76 1.43
CA ALA A 575 -2.74 9.12 1.15
C ALA A 575 -2.18 10.18 2.11
N ARG A 576 -1.24 9.82 2.99
CA ARG A 576 -0.61 10.76 3.94
C ARG A 576 0.91 10.82 3.81
N SER A 577 1.48 11.93 4.30
CA SER A 577 2.91 12.15 4.46
C SER A 577 3.20 12.76 5.82
N ALA A 578 4.49 12.75 6.23
CA ALA A 578 4.93 13.29 7.52
C ALA A 578 6.15 14.21 7.33
N VAL A 579 5.95 15.28 6.58
CA VAL A 579 7.03 16.19 6.16
C VAL A 579 6.96 17.49 6.95
N ASN A 580 8.03 17.78 7.69
CA ASN A 580 8.14 19.00 8.49
C ASN A 580 8.39 20.24 7.59
N PRO A 581 7.71 21.39 7.81
CA PRO A 581 7.86 22.58 6.99
C PRO A 581 9.27 23.19 7.01
N ASN A 582 10.08 22.89 8.02
CA ASN A 582 11.49 23.31 8.09
C ASN A 582 12.39 22.67 7.02
N SER A 583 11.93 21.57 6.40
CA SER A 583 12.63 20.83 5.34
C SER A 583 12.01 21.00 3.95
N TRP A 584 10.99 21.84 3.80
CA TRP A 584 10.32 22.03 2.49
C TRP A 584 11.18 22.68 1.43
N SER A 585 12.25 23.36 1.80
CA SER A 585 13.25 23.91 0.87
C SER A 585 14.28 22.89 0.38
N GLU A 586 14.33 21.68 0.98
CA GLU A 586 15.24 20.63 0.56
C GLU A 586 14.78 19.99 -0.78
N PRO A 587 15.71 19.61 -1.68
CA PRO A 587 15.39 19.24 -3.07
C PRO A 587 14.42 18.06 -3.22
N TYR A 588 14.48 17.08 -2.31
CA TYR A 588 13.72 15.81 -2.43
C TYR A 588 12.47 15.77 -1.55
N THR A 589 12.43 16.60 -0.53
CA THR A 589 11.41 16.54 0.52
C THR A 589 9.99 16.83 0.02
N PRO A 590 9.73 17.84 -0.82
CA PRO A 590 8.38 18.11 -1.33
C PRO A 590 7.78 16.98 -2.16
N ALA A 591 8.61 16.16 -2.82
CA ALA A 591 8.16 15.04 -3.63
C ALA A 591 7.33 14.00 -2.85
N HIS A 592 7.58 13.86 -1.55
CA HIS A 592 6.83 12.96 -0.67
C HIS A 592 5.40 13.42 -0.37
N MET A 593 5.06 14.68 -0.65
CA MET A 593 3.73 15.24 -0.42
C MET A 593 2.86 15.24 -1.69
N VAL A 594 3.45 14.99 -2.86
CA VAL A 594 2.72 14.99 -4.13
C VAL A 594 1.68 13.85 -4.16
N GLY A 595 0.43 14.20 -4.48
CA GLY A 595 -0.69 13.24 -4.54
C GLY A 595 -1.19 12.74 -3.18
N LYS A 596 -0.77 13.38 -2.08
CA LYS A 596 -1.27 13.08 -0.74
C LYS A 596 -2.45 14.01 -0.39
N LEU A 597 -3.37 13.51 0.45
CA LEU A 597 -4.46 14.28 1.03
C LEU A 597 -4.02 15.07 2.25
N LEU A 598 -3.16 14.45 3.05
CA LEU A 598 -2.76 14.94 4.36
C LEU A 598 -1.25 14.89 4.52
N ASN A 599 -0.66 16.00 4.94
CA ASN A 599 0.70 16.04 5.47
C ASN A 599 0.64 16.41 6.95
N ILE A 600 1.02 15.47 7.80
CA ILE A 600 0.92 15.62 9.24
C ILE A 600 2.28 15.33 9.89
N ALA A 601 2.84 16.31 10.56
CA ALA A 601 4.08 16.15 11.29
C ALA A 601 3.91 16.60 12.74
N GLY A 602 4.63 15.93 13.62
CA GLY A 602 4.58 16.21 15.05
C GLY A 602 5.16 17.58 15.41
N GLU A 603 6.08 17.60 16.33
CA GLU A 603 6.59 18.83 16.91
C GLU A 603 7.45 19.65 15.93
N LEU A 604 7.16 20.94 15.81
CA LEU A 604 7.98 21.89 15.05
C LEU A 604 9.21 22.29 15.89
N SER A 605 10.37 22.34 15.23
CA SER A 605 11.61 22.76 15.89
C SER A 605 11.58 24.26 16.23
N GLU A 606 11.89 24.60 17.46
CA GLU A 606 12.00 26.00 17.91
C GLU A 606 13.19 26.72 17.27
N GLU A 607 14.29 26.00 17.01
CA GLU A 607 15.54 26.59 16.53
C GLU A 607 15.56 26.82 15.01
N ARG A 608 14.86 25.97 14.23
CA ARG A 608 14.84 26.03 12.79
C ARG A 608 13.79 27.00 12.28
N LYS A 609 14.20 27.90 11.40
CA LYS A 609 13.29 28.84 10.72
C LYS A 609 12.70 28.19 9.47
N ILE A 610 11.42 28.43 9.26
CA ILE A 610 10.71 28.03 8.04
C ILE A 610 11.08 29.00 6.90
N ASP A 611 11.37 28.45 5.71
CA ASP A 611 11.52 29.25 4.49
C ASP A 611 10.16 29.82 4.07
N GLY A 612 9.99 31.14 4.22
CA GLY A 612 8.68 31.77 4.00
C GLY A 612 8.21 31.73 2.56
N GLN A 613 9.13 31.82 1.58
CA GLN A 613 8.74 31.74 0.16
C GLN A 613 8.27 30.33 -0.20
N ARG A 614 9.07 29.33 0.15
CA ARG A 614 8.74 27.94 -0.14
C ARG A 614 7.45 27.49 0.58
N PHE A 615 7.24 27.98 1.81
CA PHE A 615 6.03 27.76 2.55
C PHE A 615 4.80 28.31 1.81
N LYS A 616 4.87 29.55 1.32
CA LYS A 616 3.78 30.17 0.54
C LYS A 616 3.50 29.38 -0.74
N ASP A 617 4.55 29.03 -1.49
CA ASP A 617 4.39 28.29 -2.75
C ASP A 617 3.66 26.94 -2.55
N ILE A 618 4.01 26.22 -1.49
CA ILE A 618 3.41 24.90 -1.18
C ILE A 618 1.96 25.05 -0.69
N VAL A 619 1.72 25.98 0.22
CA VAL A 619 0.37 26.19 0.79
C VAL A 619 -0.60 26.73 -0.27
N ASP A 620 -0.13 27.56 -1.20
CA ASP A 620 -0.95 28.09 -2.31
C ASP A 620 -1.15 27.07 -3.44
N GLY A 621 -0.51 25.91 -3.38
CA GLY A 621 -0.54 24.93 -4.47
C GLY A 621 0.11 25.43 -5.75
N SER A 622 1.11 26.32 -5.64
CA SER A 622 1.92 26.76 -6.77
C SER A 622 2.66 25.58 -7.40
N GLU A 623 2.89 25.67 -8.71
CA GLU A 623 3.70 24.67 -9.39
C GLU A 623 5.15 24.75 -8.93
N ILE A 624 5.66 23.67 -8.37
CA ILE A 624 7.03 23.58 -7.86
C ILE A 624 7.78 22.44 -8.53
N THR A 625 9.10 22.60 -8.66
CA THR A 625 9.97 21.50 -9.09
C THR A 625 10.20 20.54 -7.93
N CYS A 626 9.84 19.28 -8.17
CA CYS A 626 10.08 18.14 -7.28
C CYS A 626 11.06 17.17 -7.93
N ARG A 627 11.75 16.39 -7.10
CA ARG A 627 12.66 15.34 -7.56
C ARG A 627 12.71 14.21 -6.55
N MET A 628 12.60 12.96 -7.01
CA MET A 628 12.95 11.81 -6.18
C MET A 628 14.45 11.53 -6.25
N PRO A 629 15.05 10.88 -5.22
CA PRO A 629 16.45 10.45 -5.28
C PRO A 629 16.69 9.63 -6.55
N TYR A 630 17.72 10.00 -7.32
CA TYR A 630 18.09 9.38 -8.59
C TYR A 630 17.05 9.50 -9.73
N GLY A 631 15.93 10.23 -9.51
CA GLY A 631 14.90 10.50 -10.52
C GLY A 631 15.17 11.80 -11.28
N GLU A 632 14.49 12.00 -12.42
CA GLU A 632 14.48 13.27 -13.13
C GLU A 632 13.61 14.30 -12.39
N PRO A 633 13.96 15.60 -12.47
CA PRO A 633 13.10 16.66 -11.96
C PRO A 633 11.77 16.71 -12.70
N TYR A 634 10.67 16.85 -11.98
CA TYR A 634 9.33 17.03 -12.55
C TYR A 634 8.59 18.18 -11.86
N ARG A 635 7.59 18.72 -12.53
CA ARG A 635 6.72 19.77 -11.97
C ARG A 635 5.51 19.13 -11.29
N ALA A 636 5.18 19.63 -10.12
CA ALA A 636 4.02 19.16 -9.37
C ALA A 636 3.38 20.28 -8.54
N ARG A 637 2.13 20.07 -8.19
CA ARG A 637 1.38 20.88 -7.22
C ARG A 637 1.10 20.01 -5.99
N ILE A 638 1.23 20.61 -4.81
CA ILE A 638 0.91 19.95 -3.54
C ILE A 638 -0.46 20.47 -3.10
N THR A 639 -1.43 19.58 -3.02
CA THR A 639 -2.81 19.88 -2.62
C THR A 639 -3.14 19.40 -1.21
N ALA A 640 -2.20 18.69 -0.60
CA ALA A 640 -2.36 18.12 0.74
C ALA A 640 -2.69 19.19 1.77
N MET A 641 -3.60 18.86 2.69
CA MET A 641 -3.80 19.66 3.89
C MET A 641 -2.65 19.40 4.87
N HIS A 642 -2.12 20.48 5.47
CA HIS A 642 -0.96 20.39 6.36
C HIS A 642 -1.36 20.60 7.81
N TRP A 643 -0.95 19.67 8.71
CA TRP A 643 -1.20 19.75 10.15
C TRP A 643 0.09 19.62 10.94
N PHE A 644 0.29 20.51 11.90
CA PHE A 644 1.46 20.50 12.77
C PHE A 644 1.07 20.71 14.23
N GLY A 645 1.82 20.04 15.12
CA GLY A 645 1.75 20.33 16.56
C GLY A 645 2.98 21.14 16.98
N SER A 646 2.80 22.10 17.91
CA SER A 646 3.93 22.81 18.49
C SER A 646 3.58 23.41 19.86
N ASN A 647 4.60 23.44 20.74
CA ASN A 647 4.54 24.21 21.98
C ASN A 647 5.05 25.65 21.75
N HIS A 648 5.63 25.92 20.60
CA HIS A 648 6.27 27.19 20.23
C HIS A 648 5.65 27.74 18.95
N ILE A 649 5.64 29.07 18.83
CA ILE A 649 5.21 29.76 17.61
C ILE A 649 6.28 29.56 16.52
N PRO A 650 5.91 29.16 15.31
CA PRO A 650 6.84 28.99 14.20
C PRO A 650 7.58 30.29 13.84
N LYS A 651 8.90 30.18 13.66
CA LYS A 651 9.77 31.30 13.30
C LYS A 651 10.11 31.26 11.81
N THR A 652 10.12 32.44 11.17
CA THR A 652 10.52 32.62 9.77
C THR A 652 11.42 33.86 9.64
N LYS A 653 12.08 34.00 8.49
CA LYS A 653 12.73 35.26 8.08
C LYS A 653 11.77 36.17 7.30
N ASP A 654 10.65 35.64 6.85
CA ASP A 654 9.64 36.37 6.11
C ASP A 654 8.74 37.17 7.07
N THR A 655 8.86 38.48 7.04
CA THR A 655 8.10 39.37 7.92
C THR A 655 6.74 39.79 7.33
N SER A 656 6.42 39.33 6.13
CA SER A 656 5.19 39.68 5.43
C SER A 656 3.96 38.99 6.06
N GLU A 657 2.81 39.62 5.93
CA GLU A 657 1.53 39.03 6.30
C GLU A 657 1.19 37.77 5.49
N GLY A 658 1.85 37.59 4.34
CA GLY A 658 1.72 36.42 3.50
C GLY A 658 2.07 35.12 4.20
N PHE A 659 3.04 35.10 5.10
CA PHE A 659 3.37 33.93 5.91
C PHE A 659 2.35 33.68 7.03
N THR A 660 2.05 34.75 7.80
CA THR A 660 1.19 34.62 8.98
C THR A 660 -0.25 34.26 8.63
N ARG A 661 -0.85 34.90 7.62
CA ARG A 661 -2.26 34.65 7.22
C ARG A 661 -2.57 33.20 6.79
N ARG A 662 -1.55 32.41 6.46
CA ARG A 662 -1.70 31.01 6.02
C ARG A 662 -1.78 30.00 7.16
N TRP A 663 -1.73 30.44 8.39
CA TRP A 663 -1.95 29.59 9.54
C TRP A 663 -3.40 29.65 10.01
N LEU A 664 -3.93 28.51 10.39
CA LEU A 664 -5.13 28.37 11.22
C LEU A 664 -4.70 27.72 12.54
N ILE A 665 -4.75 28.50 13.61
CA ILE A 665 -4.23 28.10 14.91
C ILE A 665 -5.38 27.64 15.82
N LEU A 666 -5.33 26.39 16.23
CA LEU A 666 -6.19 25.83 17.27
C LEU A 666 -5.39 25.77 18.56
N ASN A 667 -5.72 26.65 19.49
CA ASN A 667 -4.93 26.85 20.70
C ASN A 667 -5.38 25.91 21.82
N PHE A 668 -4.41 25.27 22.49
CA PHE A 668 -4.57 24.35 23.61
C PHE A 668 -4.00 25.01 24.88
N ASN A 669 -4.83 25.75 25.60
CA ASN A 669 -4.40 26.60 26.71
C ASN A 669 -4.14 25.84 28.02
N ASN A 670 -4.82 24.68 28.16
CA ASN A 670 -4.84 24.00 29.46
C ASN A 670 -4.31 22.54 29.30
N PRO A 671 -3.51 22.05 30.25
CA PRO A 671 -3.18 20.63 30.32
C PRO A 671 -4.41 19.83 30.69
N VAL A 672 -4.56 18.63 30.15
CA VAL A 672 -5.61 17.69 30.53
C VAL A 672 -5.43 17.30 32.02
N PRO A 673 -6.46 17.43 32.88
CA PRO A 673 -6.39 17.02 34.28
C PRO A 673 -6.05 15.52 34.39
N GLU A 674 -5.18 15.14 35.33
CA GLU A 674 -4.75 13.74 35.52
C GLU A 674 -5.94 12.78 35.72
N SER A 675 -7.01 13.22 36.35
CA SER A 675 -8.25 12.45 36.54
C SER A 675 -9.03 12.19 35.25
N LYS A 676 -8.74 12.93 34.16
CA LYS A 676 -9.35 12.78 32.83
C LYS A 676 -8.39 12.21 31.77
N VAL A 677 -7.18 11.85 32.17
CA VAL A 677 -6.22 11.23 31.26
C VAL A 677 -6.64 9.78 31.00
N GLU A 678 -7.05 9.49 29.78
CA GLU A 678 -7.31 8.13 29.35
C GLU A 678 -6.15 7.58 28.51
N ILE A 679 -5.75 6.34 28.83
CA ILE A 679 -4.76 5.62 28.04
C ILE A 679 -5.35 5.31 26.66
N ASP A 680 -4.61 5.70 25.60
CA ASP A 680 -4.96 5.48 24.21
C ASP A 680 -6.37 5.99 23.80
N ILE A 681 -6.74 7.16 24.27
CA ILE A 681 -8.04 7.75 23.93
C ILE A 681 -8.21 7.93 22.41
N ALA A 682 -7.16 8.31 21.67
CA ALA A 682 -7.23 8.41 20.23
C ALA A 682 -7.52 7.06 19.56
N GLY A 683 -6.88 5.97 20.02
CA GLY A 683 -7.16 4.63 19.52
C GLY A 683 -8.60 4.19 19.75
N LYS A 684 -9.17 4.48 20.92
CA LYS A 684 -10.58 4.20 21.23
C LYS A 684 -11.53 4.98 20.32
N ILE A 685 -11.31 6.27 20.15
CA ILE A 685 -12.10 7.14 19.26
C ILE A 685 -12.02 6.63 17.82
N ILE A 686 -10.82 6.33 17.34
CA ILE A 686 -10.62 5.84 15.97
C ILE A 686 -11.36 4.54 15.74
N LEU A 687 -11.30 3.62 16.70
CA LEU A 687 -11.93 2.31 16.57
C LEU A 687 -13.46 2.40 16.53
N GLN A 688 -14.06 3.27 17.35
CA GLN A 688 -15.50 3.30 17.57
C GLN A 688 -16.23 4.40 16.79
N GLU A 689 -15.58 5.53 16.51
CA GLU A 689 -16.28 6.74 16.08
C GLU A 689 -15.74 7.36 14.78
N ARG A 690 -14.70 6.77 14.18
CA ARG A 690 -14.02 7.31 13.00
C ARG A 690 -14.98 7.63 11.85
N GLU A 691 -15.91 6.72 11.53
CA GLU A 691 -16.87 6.92 10.44
C GLU A 691 -17.82 8.08 10.72
N VAL A 692 -18.27 8.19 11.96
CA VAL A 692 -19.14 9.30 12.40
C VAL A 692 -18.42 10.64 12.36
N ILE A 693 -17.14 10.67 12.81
CA ILE A 693 -16.30 11.87 12.76
C ILE A 693 -16.08 12.32 11.30
N ALA A 694 -15.83 11.39 10.39
CA ALA A 694 -15.66 11.70 8.97
C ALA A 694 -16.96 12.26 8.36
N ALA A 695 -18.11 11.62 8.63
CA ALA A 695 -19.40 12.11 8.16
C ALA A 695 -19.76 13.48 8.78
N TRP A 696 -19.46 13.69 10.05
CA TRP A 696 -19.61 14.97 10.73
C TRP A 696 -18.72 16.06 10.09
N ALA A 697 -17.47 15.75 9.76
CA ALA A 697 -16.57 16.66 9.08
C ALA A 697 -17.14 17.10 7.72
N ILE A 698 -17.68 16.15 6.94
CA ILE A 698 -18.26 16.40 5.61
C ILE A 698 -19.48 17.33 5.69
N GLN A 699 -20.24 17.31 6.77
CA GLN A 699 -21.36 18.22 6.98
C GLN A 699 -20.95 19.71 7.11
N ALA A 700 -19.65 20.02 7.28
CA ALA A 700 -19.17 21.40 7.26
C ALA A 700 -19.16 22.02 5.86
N MET A 701 -19.28 21.23 4.78
CA MET A 701 -19.12 21.69 3.40
C MET A 701 -19.96 22.92 3.04
N PRO A 702 -21.28 22.98 3.30
CA PRO A 702 -22.07 24.16 2.97
C PRO A 702 -21.56 25.43 3.70
N ARG A 703 -21.16 25.31 4.97
CA ARG A 703 -20.64 26.43 5.75
C ARG A 703 -19.30 26.91 5.20
N LEU A 704 -18.37 26.00 4.95
CA LEU A 704 -17.04 26.32 4.42
C LEU A 704 -17.13 27.03 3.07
N VAL A 705 -17.98 26.54 2.16
CA VAL A 705 -18.20 27.12 0.82
C VAL A 705 -18.88 28.50 0.93
N GLN A 706 -19.91 28.63 1.77
CA GLN A 706 -20.61 29.90 1.94
C GLN A 706 -19.71 30.98 2.55
N GLN A 707 -18.84 30.63 3.49
CA GLN A 707 -17.90 31.56 4.13
C GLN A 707 -16.66 31.84 3.25
N GLN A 708 -16.46 31.06 2.19
CA GLN A 708 -15.25 31.11 1.36
C GLN A 708 -13.94 30.96 2.20
N GLY A 709 -13.99 30.22 3.28
CA GLY A 709 -12.87 30.03 4.20
C GLY A 709 -13.29 29.44 5.55
N TYR A 710 -12.31 29.34 6.43
CA TYR A 710 -12.49 28.74 7.74
C TYR A 710 -13.13 29.67 8.75
N THR A 711 -13.87 29.11 9.69
CA THR A 711 -14.22 29.77 10.96
C THR A 711 -12.93 30.10 11.72
N LEU A 712 -12.74 31.35 12.11
CA LEU A 712 -11.54 31.80 12.83
C LEU A 712 -11.85 32.00 14.33
N PRO A 713 -11.34 31.13 15.21
CA PRO A 713 -11.53 31.29 16.66
C PRO A 713 -10.92 32.59 17.20
N LYS A 714 -11.47 33.15 18.24
CA LYS A 714 -10.95 34.40 18.88
C LYS A 714 -9.52 34.25 19.37
N THR A 715 -9.21 33.09 19.95
CA THR A 715 -7.84 32.77 20.39
C THR A 715 -6.87 32.67 19.23
N HIS A 716 -7.31 32.25 18.05
CA HIS A 716 -6.50 32.25 16.85
C HIS A 716 -5.98 33.65 16.53
N MET A 717 -6.87 34.67 16.55
CA MET A 717 -6.48 36.06 16.24
C MET A 717 -5.42 36.61 17.18
N ALA A 718 -5.50 36.25 18.47
CA ALA A 718 -4.50 36.67 19.47
C ALA A 718 -3.13 36.03 19.20
N VAL A 719 -3.08 34.72 18.95
CA VAL A 719 -1.82 34.02 18.65
C VAL A 719 -1.23 34.42 17.30
N MET A 720 -2.08 34.73 16.31
CA MET A 720 -1.63 35.28 15.02
C MET A 720 -0.92 36.61 15.19
N GLU A 721 -1.44 37.47 16.03
CA GLU A 721 -0.79 38.78 16.32
C GLU A 721 0.53 38.58 17.09
N GLU A 722 0.58 37.65 18.03
CA GLU A 722 1.81 37.25 18.72
C GLU A 722 2.86 36.72 17.71
N MET A 723 2.45 35.84 16.78
CA MET A 723 3.29 35.30 15.70
C MET A 723 3.85 36.44 14.83
N ALA A 724 2.99 37.39 14.47
CA ALA A 724 3.40 38.54 13.66
C ALA A 724 4.43 39.42 14.39
N CYS A 725 4.27 39.64 15.70
CA CYS A 725 5.24 40.36 16.55
C CYS A 725 6.55 39.61 16.70
N ILE A 726 6.52 38.29 16.93
CA ILE A 726 7.75 37.45 17.05
C ILE A 726 8.57 37.49 15.75
N ASN A 727 7.91 37.46 14.59
CA ASN A 727 8.59 37.44 13.28
C ASN A 727 8.95 38.86 12.77
N ASN A 728 8.33 39.92 13.32
CA ASN A 728 8.60 41.32 12.95
C ASN A 728 8.81 42.21 14.18
N ILE A 729 10.06 42.47 14.55
CA ILE A 729 10.42 43.25 15.71
C ILE A 729 9.96 44.71 15.62
N VAL A 730 9.80 45.27 14.42
CA VAL A 730 9.27 46.63 14.22
C VAL A 730 7.78 46.64 14.54
N ARG A 731 7.02 45.60 14.21
CA ARG A 731 5.62 45.42 14.61
C ARG A 731 5.49 45.28 16.12
N ALA A 732 6.38 44.48 16.72
CA ALA A 732 6.42 44.33 18.17
C ALA A 732 6.68 45.66 18.90
N PHE A 733 7.64 46.46 18.37
CA PHE A 733 7.87 47.82 18.87
C PHE A 733 6.66 48.73 18.73
N ALA A 734 6.06 48.79 17.54
CA ALA A 734 4.92 49.65 17.27
C ALA A 734 3.73 49.34 18.20
N LYS A 735 3.50 48.05 18.52
CA LYS A 735 2.39 47.61 19.37
C LYS A 735 2.67 47.70 20.87
N ASN A 736 3.86 47.26 21.28
CA ASN A 736 4.16 47.02 22.69
C ASN A 736 4.98 48.15 23.33
N SER A 737 5.40 49.17 22.55
CA SER A 737 6.08 50.32 23.10
C SER A 737 5.09 51.16 23.92
N ASN A 738 5.45 51.40 25.18
CA ASN A 738 4.71 52.31 26.05
C ASN A 738 4.89 53.79 25.68
N GLU A 739 5.87 54.08 24.81
CA GLU A 739 6.22 55.44 24.45
C GLU A 739 5.49 55.95 23.18
N LEU A 740 4.93 55.06 22.39
CA LEU A 740 4.26 55.42 21.12
C LEU A 740 2.76 55.59 21.29
N ALA A 741 2.21 56.59 20.62
CA ALA A 741 0.78 56.78 20.43
C ALA A 741 0.49 56.88 18.91
N PHE A 742 -0.64 56.28 18.52
CA PHE A 742 -1.13 56.33 17.12
C PHE A 742 -2.47 57.13 17.13
N GLU A 743 -2.40 58.40 16.78
CA GLU A 743 -3.54 59.29 16.69
C GLU A 743 -3.40 60.22 15.48
N PRO A 744 -4.49 60.58 14.76
CA PRO A 744 -4.40 61.31 13.48
C PRO A 744 -3.66 62.65 13.50
N ASN A 745 -3.64 63.28 14.68
CA ASN A 745 -3.05 64.66 14.82
C ASN A 745 -1.58 64.64 15.26
N LEU A 746 -0.99 63.45 15.43
CA LEU A 746 0.41 63.33 15.87
C LEU A 746 1.34 63.26 14.66
N GLN A 747 2.56 63.77 14.83
CA GLN A 747 3.63 63.69 13.85
C GLN A 747 4.97 63.36 14.54
N LEU A 748 5.75 62.50 13.93
CA LEU A 748 7.08 62.18 14.45
C LEU A 748 8.09 62.02 13.30
N SER A 749 9.29 62.64 13.47
CA SER A 749 10.34 62.46 12.48
C SER A 749 10.91 61.04 12.53
N GLU A 750 11.31 60.54 11.36
CA GLU A 750 11.91 59.20 11.23
C GLU A 750 13.09 58.99 12.16
N LYS A 751 13.97 59.99 12.24
CA LYS A 751 15.15 59.90 13.11
C LYS A 751 14.75 59.62 14.58
N LYS A 752 13.76 60.37 15.06
CA LYS A 752 13.27 60.21 16.46
C LYS A 752 12.56 58.89 16.69
N LEU A 753 11.75 58.48 15.72
CA LEU A 753 11.04 57.17 15.77
C LEU A 753 12.05 55.98 15.75
N TYR A 754 13.11 56.11 14.96
CA TYR A 754 14.17 55.11 14.87
C TYR A 754 15.04 55.06 16.15
N GLU A 755 15.33 56.23 16.78
CA GLU A 755 15.98 56.29 18.09
C GLU A 755 15.15 55.57 19.19
N LEU A 756 13.84 55.80 19.22
CA LEU A 756 12.93 55.11 20.13
C LEU A 756 12.86 53.58 19.86
N PHE A 757 12.81 53.20 18.60
CA PHE A 757 12.89 51.81 18.22
C PHE A 757 14.17 51.13 18.74
N TRP A 758 15.31 51.79 18.56
CA TRP A 758 16.60 51.26 19.00
C TRP A 758 16.66 51.11 20.54
N ALA A 759 16.23 52.12 21.25
CA ALA A 759 16.18 52.07 22.72
C ALA A 759 15.30 50.92 23.22
N TRP A 760 14.16 50.76 22.60
CA TRP A 760 13.23 49.66 22.91
C TRP A 760 13.78 48.29 22.51
N ALA A 761 14.36 48.17 21.33
CA ALA A 761 14.89 46.90 20.81
C ALA A 761 16.07 46.38 21.65
N MET A 762 16.95 47.27 22.12
CA MET A 762 18.05 46.93 23.02
C MET A 762 17.55 46.36 24.34
N THR A 763 16.50 46.91 24.91
CA THR A 763 15.90 46.43 26.17
C THR A 763 15.15 45.10 26.02
N HIS A 764 14.78 44.74 24.79
CA HIS A 764 14.03 43.50 24.46
C HIS A 764 14.90 42.45 23.78
N GLY A 765 16.24 42.54 23.95
CA GLY A 765 17.17 41.47 23.57
C GLY A 765 17.48 41.33 22.07
N SER A 766 17.22 42.37 21.27
CA SER A 766 17.61 42.38 19.85
C SER A 766 19.09 42.68 19.71
N VAL A 767 19.85 41.72 19.18
CA VAL A 767 21.32 41.83 18.95
C VAL A 767 21.64 42.29 17.52
N ARG A 768 20.66 42.24 16.58
CA ARG A 768 20.90 42.59 15.17
C ARG A 768 20.58 44.06 14.93
N MET A 769 21.62 44.80 14.51
CA MET A 769 21.43 46.16 14.01
C MET A 769 20.62 46.12 12.68
N MET A 770 19.46 46.79 12.69
CA MET A 770 18.63 47.04 11.51
C MET A 770 18.96 48.45 11.01
N ASP A 771 19.19 48.61 9.72
CA ASP A 771 19.41 49.96 9.19
C ASP A 771 18.09 50.74 9.07
N ILE A 772 18.19 52.05 8.94
CA ILE A 772 17.04 52.95 8.91
C ILE A 772 16.16 52.72 7.65
N GLY A 773 16.78 52.26 6.54
CA GLY A 773 16.05 51.89 5.32
C GLY A 773 15.19 50.66 5.52
N GLU A 774 15.73 49.60 6.14
CA GLU A 774 14.97 48.39 6.50
C GLU A 774 13.88 48.71 7.48
N PHE A 775 14.16 49.56 8.49
CA PHE A 775 13.14 50.02 9.43
C PHE A 775 11.98 50.75 8.76
N ARG A 776 12.30 51.71 7.85
CA ARG A 776 11.31 52.46 7.08
C ARG A 776 10.44 51.51 6.24
N GLN A 777 11.05 50.55 5.56
CA GLN A 777 10.29 49.59 4.76
C GLN A 777 9.30 48.79 5.62
N ARG A 778 9.73 48.29 6.78
CA ARG A 778 8.86 47.55 7.69
C ARG A 778 7.77 48.42 8.29
N MET A 779 8.05 49.68 8.62
CA MET A 779 7.02 50.62 9.04
C MET A 779 5.99 50.93 7.93
N ARG A 780 6.41 51.00 6.65
CA ARG A 780 5.48 51.12 5.52
C ARG A 780 4.52 49.96 5.43
N GLU A 781 5.03 48.73 5.65
CA GLU A 781 4.16 47.54 5.69
C GLU A 781 3.09 47.60 6.79
N LEU A 782 3.36 48.31 7.86
CA LEU A 782 2.46 48.46 9.00
C LEU A 782 1.50 49.66 8.87
N SER A 783 1.79 50.64 7.96
CA SER A 783 1.07 51.91 7.90
C SER A 783 -0.44 51.74 7.71
N VAL A 784 -0.88 50.85 6.80
CA VAL A 784 -2.29 50.59 6.55
C VAL A 784 -2.99 49.96 7.75
N SER A 785 -2.34 48.95 8.36
CA SER A 785 -2.93 48.22 9.48
C SER A 785 -2.97 48.99 10.78
N MET A 786 -2.10 50.02 10.95
CA MET A 786 -2.00 50.86 12.13
C MET A 786 -2.52 52.29 11.94
N GLY A 787 -2.98 52.61 10.73
CA GLY A 787 -3.65 53.88 10.42
C GLY A 787 -2.77 55.13 10.46
N PHE A 788 -1.53 55.02 9.96
CA PHE A 788 -0.60 56.16 9.82
C PHE A 788 -0.05 56.29 8.40
N GLU A 789 0.48 57.44 8.06
CA GLU A 789 1.03 57.77 6.73
C GLU A 789 2.51 58.14 6.86
N ILE A 790 3.28 57.89 5.80
CA ILE A 790 4.70 58.21 5.70
C ILE A 790 4.91 59.14 4.55
N GLU A 791 5.22 60.41 4.84
CA GLU A 791 5.62 61.41 3.85
C GLU A 791 7.15 61.46 3.79
N THR A 792 7.71 61.33 2.57
CA THR A 792 9.14 61.38 2.35
C THR A 792 9.47 62.65 1.59
N ASN A 793 10.29 63.54 2.16
CA ASN A 793 10.79 64.71 1.46
C ASN A 793 11.74 64.30 0.32
N GLN A 794 11.44 64.72 -0.88
CA GLN A 794 12.17 64.29 -2.10
C GLN A 794 13.59 64.82 -2.16
N ASP A 795 13.87 66.01 -1.57
CA ASP A 795 15.16 66.66 -1.62
C ASP A 795 16.14 66.15 -0.56
N THR A 796 15.64 65.83 0.63
CA THR A 796 16.47 65.40 1.77
C THR A 796 16.43 63.93 2.05
N GLY A 797 15.48 63.19 1.48
CA GLY A 797 15.22 61.76 1.77
C GLY A 797 14.70 61.52 3.17
N ALA A 798 14.44 62.53 3.97
CA ALA A 798 13.94 62.41 5.33
C ALA A 798 12.43 62.08 5.31
N ALA A 799 12.01 61.14 6.17
CA ALA A 799 10.60 60.76 6.32
C ALA A 799 9.99 61.33 7.62
N VAL A 800 8.70 61.65 7.50
CA VAL A 800 7.84 62.08 8.61
C VAL A 800 6.67 61.12 8.68
N TYR A 801 6.36 60.66 9.87
CA TYR A 801 5.24 59.73 10.16
C TYR A 801 4.06 60.54 10.69
N HIS A 802 2.99 60.64 9.89
CA HIS A 802 1.72 61.29 10.26
C HIS A 802 0.80 60.26 10.92
N GLY A 803 0.22 60.57 12.08
CA GLY A 803 -0.56 59.64 12.87
C GLY A 803 0.26 58.91 13.92
N VAL A 804 1.55 59.22 14.08
CA VAL A 804 2.44 58.59 15.07
C VAL A 804 3.06 59.68 15.98
N GLY A 805 3.10 59.50 17.24
CA GLY A 805 3.72 60.39 18.18
C GLY A 805 4.16 59.73 19.48
N ILE A 806 4.73 60.52 20.37
CA ILE A 806 5.15 60.08 21.71
C ILE A 806 3.98 60.28 22.68
N LYS A 807 3.66 59.21 23.43
CA LYS A 807 2.68 59.33 24.55
C LYS A 807 3.14 60.40 25.54
N LYS A 808 2.29 61.39 25.80
CA LYS A 808 2.53 62.28 26.92
C LYS A 808 2.46 61.49 28.21
N THR A 809 3.56 61.25 28.87
CA THR A 809 3.57 60.82 30.25
C THR A 809 2.72 61.81 31.07
N LYS A 810 1.64 61.37 31.65
CA LYS A 810 0.96 62.19 32.69
C LYS A 810 2.02 62.42 33.73
N GLY A 811 2.57 63.66 33.75
CA GLY A 811 3.51 64.07 34.76
C GLY A 811 2.88 63.83 36.16
N ALA A 812 3.70 63.24 37.00
CA ALA A 812 3.41 63.24 38.42
C ALA A 812 3.28 64.71 38.82
N ALA A 813 2.05 65.11 39.15
CA ALA A 813 1.74 66.41 39.79
C ALA A 813 2.10 66.32 41.30
#